data_b0e5c647f35d5a52a1da9199ffbd8741
#
_entry.id   b0e5c647f35d5a52a1da9199ffbd8741
#
_cell.length_a   1.000
_cell.length_b   1.000
_cell.length_c   1.000
_cell.angle_alpha   90.00
_cell.angle_beta   90.00
_cell.angle_gamma   90.00
#
_symmetry.space_group_name_H-M   'P 1'
#
loop_
_entity.id
_entity.type
_entity.pdbx_description
1 polymer ?
#
loop_
_entity_poly.entity_id
_entity_poly.type
_entity_poly.pdbx_seq_one_letter_code
_entity_poly.pdbx_strand_id
1 'polypeptide(L)'
;MNRLTSLLFCVIPLSVSAITVQEGMLKLNISDTDGQTDIYRNEVLLISKNHAVFKIDESEYSAPSLTFTGATVSDYSDLFGLGKRVDLVYTNENPKLKATHTYYLYSGQNYLLTELKVEAPDVIASNYMSPLTTTEPTAFLPAENGTNVALIVPYDNDCWVAYDSKVFRVGATYTSYEAGCLYSTKNNNGLVLGSIEHDNWKTGVVSKVNTPNSITSLIVYGGISDNYSGKTPTTRDQLPHGKVKGTTVKSPKVMIGYFDDWRDGMEVYGELNAVVTPKRAWDKGTPFGWNSWGNAMSDVSYAIASSVSAFFADKLAPEFTNDSTVYIGLDSYWTNITAQNRRRFIKECKERGQRPGIYWTPFVDWGGNMNKDVEGTNGKYKYGDIVLKINGQPAQFPGGNKGWALDPTHIGTKMRIDYYIDQWIKDGYEFLKIDFMTHGTFEADSWYDPEVTTGIQAYNQGMKYLSDRIGDKMYVNLSIAPLFPAQYANGRRFACDTYGTMNDTKYALNALTHSWWTDRFYCYNDPDYMVFGKFTGNGEYPSGRTYTLHSPGENRARFTSVVTTGLCLLGDDFLNCTEEARVRAQSIVKNEEINRIGKIGKSFRPIVNDYWGTGQADAFMHRVADTLYVAAYHFTTSPTQKVFNLKYSDLGLAEGVVYTVHELWTDKKEMTDKTANILTLKVPRSDARVFKIYPGTISSVEEAVADKDTKIYPNPCHDELYINKLNNENNCD
;
A
#
# COMPACT_ATOMS: atom_id res chain seq x y z
N MET A 1 -26.03 -81.06 -20.17
CA MET A 1 -26.08 -79.84 -20.97
C MET A 1 -26.63 -78.74 -20.05
N ASN A 2 -25.75 -78.02 -19.35
CA ASN A 2 -26.13 -76.94 -18.49
C ASN A 2 -25.83 -75.63 -19.23
N ARG A 3 -26.89 -74.82 -19.48
CA ARG A 3 -26.76 -73.47 -20.01
C ARG A 3 -26.52 -72.52 -18.86
N LEU A 4 -25.32 -71.90 -18.79
CA LEU A 4 -25.02 -70.77 -17.97
C LEU A 4 -25.57 -69.51 -18.67
N THR A 5 -26.52 -68.83 -18.01
CA THR A 5 -27.02 -67.53 -18.42
C THR A 5 -26.11 -66.47 -17.76
N SER A 6 -25.28 -65.80 -18.56
CA SER A 6 -24.48 -64.61 -18.10
C SER A 6 -25.40 -63.40 -18.00
N LEU A 7 -25.61 -62.90 -16.79
CA LEU A 7 -26.18 -61.57 -16.58
C LEU A 7 -25.09 -60.51 -16.83
N LEU A 8 -25.27 -59.73 -17.88
CA LEU A 8 -24.46 -58.57 -18.16
C LEU A 8 -24.97 -57.40 -17.27
N PHE A 9 -24.25 -57.04 -16.21
CA PHE A 9 -24.53 -55.80 -15.50
C PHE A 9 -24.03 -54.63 -16.33
N CYS A 10 -24.94 -53.88 -16.91
CA CYS A 10 -24.65 -52.59 -17.54
C CYS A 10 -24.46 -51.58 -16.41
N VAL A 11 -23.21 -51.26 -16.06
CA VAL A 11 -22.89 -50.12 -15.22
C VAL A 11 -23.09 -48.87 -16.09
N ILE A 12 -24.25 -48.22 -15.92
CA ILE A 12 -24.46 -46.89 -16.47
C ILE A 12 -23.58 -45.96 -15.64
N PRO A 13 -22.59 -45.26 -16.24
CA PRO A 13 -21.90 -44.22 -15.51
C PRO A 13 -22.91 -43.13 -15.18
N LEU A 14 -23.20 -42.88 -13.92
CA LEU A 14 -23.87 -41.69 -13.46
C LEU A 14 -23.02 -40.51 -13.94
N SER A 15 -23.44 -39.83 -14.99
CA SER A 15 -22.85 -38.55 -15.36
C SER A 15 -23.21 -37.57 -14.25
N VAL A 16 -22.23 -37.22 -13.41
CA VAL A 16 -22.35 -36.09 -12.51
C VAL A 16 -22.57 -34.86 -13.40
N SER A 17 -23.79 -34.32 -13.41
CA SER A 17 -24.11 -33.12 -14.17
C SER A 17 -23.56 -31.93 -13.37
N ALA A 18 -22.65 -31.16 -13.94
CA ALA A 18 -22.12 -29.94 -13.34
C ALA A 18 -22.83 -28.72 -13.95
N ILE A 19 -23.18 -27.75 -13.12
CA ILE A 19 -23.66 -26.46 -13.56
C ILE A 19 -22.49 -25.62 -14.02
N THR A 20 -22.42 -25.30 -15.32
CA THR A 20 -21.35 -24.46 -15.86
C THR A 20 -21.83 -23.03 -16.04
N VAL A 21 -21.08 -22.06 -15.49
CA VAL A 21 -21.30 -20.64 -15.70
C VAL A 21 -20.02 -20.03 -16.25
N GLN A 22 -20.13 -19.32 -17.36
CA GLN A 22 -18.98 -18.67 -18.00
C GLN A 22 -19.28 -17.20 -18.26
N GLU A 23 -18.30 -16.35 -18.01
CA GLU A 23 -18.29 -14.94 -18.37
C GLU A 23 -16.89 -14.54 -18.86
N GLY A 24 -16.78 -14.26 -20.16
CA GLY A 24 -15.49 -14.00 -20.79
C GLY A 24 -14.51 -15.17 -20.65
N MET A 25 -13.36 -14.92 -20.07
CA MET A 25 -12.30 -15.94 -19.84
C MET A 25 -12.52 -16.77 -18.58
N LEU A 26 -13.39 -16.35 -17.68
CA LEU A 26 -13.65 -17.02 -16.41
C LEU A 26 -14.80 -18.00 -16.53
N LYS A 27 -14.63 -19.18 -15.92
CA LYS A 27 -15.63 -20.24 -15.92
C LYS A 27 -15.69 -20.89 -14.55
N LEU A 28 -16.91 -21.14 -14.06
CA LEU A 28 -17.20 -21.95 -12.89
C LEU A 28 -17.82 -23.27 -13.32
N ASN A 29 -17.33 -24.38 -12.80
CA ASN A 29 -18.00 -25.67 -12.84
C ASN A 29 -18.43 -26.02 -11.41
N ILE A 30 -19.73 -26.09 -11.19
CA ILE A 30 -20.34 -26.26 -9.87
C ILE A 30 -20.92 -27.67 -9.80
N SER A 31 -20.53 -28.44 -8.80
CA SER A 31 -21.09 -29.75 -8.50
C SER A 31 -22.57 -29.60 -8.12
N ASP A 32 -23.42 -30.39 -8.76
CA ASP A 32 -24.87 -30.40 -8.49
C ASP A 32 -25.25 -31.16 -7.21
N THR A 33 -24.28 -31.87 -6.61
CA THR A 33 -24.49 -32.66 -5.39
C THR A 33 -24.17 -31.91 -4.10
N ASP A 34 -23.12 -31.08 -4.10
CA ASP A 34 -22.58 -30.45 -2.89
C ASP A 34 -22.15 -28.98 -3.10
N GLY A 35 -22.30 -28.44 -4.33
CA GLY A 35 -21.96 -27.07 -4.67
C GLY A 35 -20.47 -26.73 -4.67
N GLN A 36 -19.56 -27.72 -4.53
CA GLN A 36 -18.13 -27.48 -4.71
C GLN A 36 -17.87 -26.92 -6.11
N THR A 37 -16.98 -25.93 -6.21
CA THR A 37 -16.79 -25.15 -7.42
C THR A 37 -15.35 -25.20 -7.91
N ASP A 38 -15.17 -25.65 -9.15
CA ASP A 38 -13.91 -25.50 -9.88
C ASP A 38 -13.90 -24.14 -10.60
N ILE A 39 -12.82 -23.39 -10.45
CA ILE A 39 -12.64 -22.07 -11.05
C ILE A 39 -11.57 -22.16 -12.15
N TYR A 40 -11.92 -21.73 -13.36
CA TYR A 40 -11.06 -21.77 -14.54
C TYR A 40 -10.85 -20.38 -15.14
N ARG A 41 -9.71 -20.21 -15.83
CA ARG A 41 -9.46 -19.15 -16.81
C ARG A 41 -8.99 -19.77 -18.11
N ASN A 42 -9.69 -19.51 -19.22
CA ASN A 42 -9.37 -20.08 -20.54
C ASN A 42 -9.12 -21.60 -20.51
N GLU A 43 -10.03 -22.35 -19.92
CA GLU A 43 -9.94 -23.82 -19.71
C GLU A 43 -8.79 -24.27 -18.77
N VAL A 44 -7.96 -23.38 -18.23
CA VAL A 44 -6.94 -23.68 -17.22
C VAL A 44 -7.60 -23.68 -15.84
N LEU A 45 -7.54 -24.80 -15.14
CA LEU A 45 -8.03 -24.92 -13.75
C LEU A 45 -7.15 -24.06 -12.83
N LEU A 46 -7.74 -23.06 -12.18
CA LEU A 46 -7.07 -22.20 -11.20
C LEU A 46 -7.22 -22.72 -9.77
N ILE A 47 -8.45 -23.08 -9.40
CA ILE A 47 -8.79 -23.54 -8.06
C ILE A 47 -9.76 -24.71 -8.19
N SER A 48 -9.41 -25.85 -7.59
CA SER A 48 -10.25 -27.03 -7.57
C SER A 48 -11.09 -27.09 -6.30
N LYS A 49 -12.35 -27.53 -6.44
CA LYS A 49 -13.28 -27.79 -5.34
C LYS A 49 -13.35 -26.69 -4.27
N ASN A 50 -13.38 -25.43 -4.73
CA ASN A 50 -13.61 -24.33 -3.81
C ASN A 50 -14.95 -24.48 -3.10
N HIS A 51 -14.93 -24.20 -1.78
CA HIS A 51 -16.12 -24.20 -0.95
C HIS A 51 -15.97 -23.19 0.20
N ALA A 52 -17.09 -22.78 0.79
CA ALA A 52 -17.08 -21.92 1.95
C ALA A 52 -16.91 -22.72 3.26
N VAL A 53 -16.16 -22.12 4.21
CA VAL A 53 -16.01 -22.64 5.58
C VAL A 53 -16.26 -21.50 6.56
N PHE A 54 -16.98 -21.75 7.64
CA PHE A 54 -17.33 -20.71 8.63
C PHE A 54 -17.55 -21.27 10.01
N LYS A 55 -17.43 -20.43 11.01
CA LYS A 55 -17.80 -20.75 12.40
C LYS A 55 -19.03 -19.96 12.80
N ILE A 56 -19.99 -20.64 13.42
CA ILE A 56 -21.09 -20.01 14.10
C ILE A 56 -21.04 -20.44 15.56
N ASP A 57 -20.97 -19.46 16.44
CA ASP A 57 -20.68 -19.63 17.86
C ASP A 57 -19.36 -20.40 18.05
N GLU A 58 -19.38 -21.65 18.53
CA GLU A 58 -18.19 -22.47 18.71
C GLU A 58 -18.10 -23.61 17.67
N SER A 59 -19.09 -23.72 16.77
CA SER A 59 -19.16 -24.82 15.80
C SER A 59 -18.64 -24.40 14.44
N GLU A 60 -17.80 -25.25 13.82
CA GLU A 60 -17.32 -25.05 12.46
C GLU A 60 -18.20 -25.80 11.46
N TYR A 61 -18.49 -25.16 10.35
CA TYR A 61 -19.28 -25.68 9.23
C TYR A 61 -18.47 -25.55 7.92
N SER A 62 -18.54 -26.62 7.11
CA SER A 62 -18.11 -26.59 5.73
C SER A 62 -19.35 -26.67 4.83
N ALA A 63 -19.47 -25.82 3.83
CA ALA A 63 -20.64 -25.80 2.95
C ALA A 63 -21.00 -27.17 2.37
N PRO A 64 -20.05 -28.01 1.89
CA PRO A 64 -20.35 -29.36 1.43
C PRO A 64 -20.89 -30.33 2.51
N SER A 65 -20.77 -30.01 3.79
CA SER A 65 -21.34 -30.80 4.88
C SER A 65 -22.80 -30.43 5.22
N LEU A 66 -23.29 -29.36 4.62
CA LEU A 66 -24.66 -28.89 4.75
C LEU A 66 -25.52 -29.44 3.59
N THR A 67 -26.84 -29.28 3.69
CA THR A 67 -27.75 -29.63 2.60
C THR A 67 -27.67 -28.59 1.49
N PHE A 68 -27.06 -28.95 0.35
CA PHE A 68 -27.05 -28.11 -0.83
C PHE A 68 -28.46 -28.10 -1.47
N THR A 69 -29.08 -26.91 -1.59
CA THR A 69 -30.43 -26.75 -2.10
C THR A 69 -30.47 -26.32 -3.57
N GLY A 70 -29.31 -25.93 -4.12
CA GLY A 70 -29.17 -25.59 -5.55
C GLY A 70 -28.40 -24.30 -5.79
N ALA A 71 -28.17 -24.03 -7.08
CA ALA A 71 -27.53 -22.83 -7.59
C ALA A 71 -28.53 -21.97 -8.39
N THR A 72 -28.43 -20.64 -8.22
CA THR A 72 -29.17 -19.67 -9.02
C THR A 72 -28.18 -18.80 -9.79
N VAL A 73 -28.38 -18.66 -11.09
CA VAL A 73 -27.58 -17.81 -11.98
C VAL A 73 -28.46 -16.67 -12.48
N SER A 74 -28.00 -15.45 -12.37
CA SER A 74 -28.69 -14.25 -12.85
C SER A 74 -27.73 -13.26 -13.50
N ASP A 75 -28.25 -12.45 -14.42
CA ASP A 75 -27.56 -11.26 -14.90
C ASP A 75 -27.38 -10.27 -13.73
N TYR A 76 -26.24 -9.60 -13.67
CA TYR A 76 -25.88 -8.75 -12.55
C TYR A 76 -25.13 -7.51 -13.01
N SER A 77 -25.30 -6.43 -12.26
CA SER A 77 -24.59 -5.17 -12.47
C SER A 77 -24.37 -4.45 -11.15
N ASP A 78 -23.15 -3.99 -10.92
CA ASP A 78 -22.79 -3.18 -9.77
C ASP A 78 -21.68 -2.17 -10.11
N LEU A 79 -20.97 -1.65 -9.09
CA LEU A 79 -19.85 -0.71 -9.24
C LEU A 79 -18.66 -1.29 -10.00
N PHE A 80 -18.54 -2.61 -10.11
CA PHE A 80 -17.45 -3.30 -10.79
C PHE A 80 -17.75 -3.62 -12.26
N GLY A 81 -19.02 -3.52 -12.68
CA GLY A 81 -19.43 -3.70 -14.06
C GLY A 81 -20.66 -4.60 -14.25
N LEU A 82 -20.80 -5.06 -15.47
CA LEU A 82 -21.84 -6.02 -15.89
C LEU A 82 -21.29 -7.44 -15.82
N GLY A 83 -22.16 -8.43 -15.57
CA GLY A 83 -21.74 -9.83 -15.57
C GLY A 83 -22.81 -10.78 -15.05
N LYS A 84 -22.37 -11.84 -14.38
CA LYS A 84 -23.21 -12.88 -13.79
C LYS A 84 -23.04 -12.94 -12.29
N ARG A 85 -24.12 -13.14 -11.57
CA ARG A 85 -24.16 -13.52 -10.15
C ARG A 85 -24.59 -14.95 -10.03
N VAL A 86 -23.88 -15.73 -9.22
CA VAL A 86 -24.16 -17.13 -8.93
C VAL A 86 -24.30 -17.31 -7.44
N ASP A 87 -25.49 -17.66 -6.96
CA ASP A 87 -25.78 -17.94 -5.56
C ASP A 87 -25.90 -19.45 -5.34
N LEU A 88 -25.05 -20.00 -4.50
CA LEU A 88 -25.09 -21.38 -4.02
C LEU A 88 -25.72 -21.38 -2.63
N VAL A 89 -26.85 -22.06 -2.47
CA VAL A 89 -27.63 -22.04 -1.23
C VAL A 89 -27.53 -23.37 -0.49
N TYR A 90 -27.23 -23.27 0.79
CA TYR A 90 -27.11 -24.41 1.71
C TYR A 90 -27.97 -24.18 2.95
N THR A 91 -28.51 -25.25 3.51
CA THR A 91 -29.32 -25.20 4.73
C THR A 91 -28.83 -26.21 5.76
N ASN A 92 -29.06 -25.89 7.03
CA ASN A 92 -28.88 -26.77 8.16
C ASN A 92 -30.11 -26.65 9.07
N GLU A 93 -30.62 -27.78 9.56
CA GLU A 93 -31.85 -27.80 10.37
C GLU A 93 -31.59 -27.60 11.86
N ASN A 94 -30.43 -28.03 12.36
CA ASN A 94 -30.09 -27.90 13.77
C ASN A 94 -28.61 -27.60 13.98
N PRO A 95 -28.21 -26.33 14.32
CA PRO A 95 -29.09 -25.15 14.38
C PRO A 95 -29.65 -24.79 13.01
N LYS A 96 -30.76 -24.09 12.98
CA LYS A 96 -31.38 -23.64 11.70
C LYS A 96 -30.55 -22.52 11.10
N LEU A 97 -29.84 -22.83 10.00
CA LEU A 97 -28.98 -21.91 9.27
C LEU A 97 -29.30 -21.95 7.79
N LYS A 98 -29.15 -20.81 7.12
CA LYS A 98 -29.07 -20.69 5.67
C LYS A 98 -27.77 -20.02 5.28
N ALA A 99 -26.88 -20.73 4.59
CA ALA A 99 -25.66 -20.17 4.03
C ALA A 99 -25.83 -19.93 2.53
N THR A 100 -25.43 -18.75 2.08
CA THR A 100 -25.39 -18.39 0.65
C THR A 100 -23.97 -18.03 0.28
N HIS A 101 -23.34 -18.86 -0.55
CA HIS A 101 -22.02 -18.61 -1.12
C HIS A 101 -22.21 -18.00 -2.51
N THR A 102 -21.77 -16.76 -2.71
CA THR A 102 -22.00 -16.00 -3.93
C THR A 102 -20.72 -15.79 -4.71
N TYR A 103 -20.78 -15.96 -6.03
CA TYR A 103 -19.75 -15.56 -6.97
C TYR A 103 -20.27 -14.47 -7.90
N TYR A 104 -19.42 -13.51 -8.23
CA TYR A 104 -19.66 -12.43 -9.19
C TYR A 104 -18.60 -12.50 -10.28
N LEU A 105 -19.00 -12.81 -11.50
CA LEU A 105 -18.15 -12.84 -12.69
C LEU A 105 -18.46 -11.62 -13.55
N TYR A 106 -17.43 -10.84 -13.91
CA TYR A 106 -17.60 -9.60 -14.66
C TYR A 106 -17.11 -9.72 -16.09
N SER A 107 -17.89 -9.18 -17.04
CA SER A 107 -17.57 -9.20 -18.46
C SER A 107 -16.25 -8.49 -18.75
N GLY A 108 -15.33 -9.18 -19.43
CA GLY A 108 -14.03 -8.64 -19.82
C GLY A 108 -12.99 -8.52 -18.70
N GLN A 109 -13.30 -9.01 -17.49
CA GLN A 109 -12.37 -8.98 -16.36
C GLN A 109 -11.58 -10.28 -16.20
N ASN A 110 -10.38 -10.18 -15.63
CA ASN A 110 -9.52 -11.31 -15.27
C ASN A 110 -9.69 -11.75 -13.82
N TYR A 111 -10.73 -11.28 -13.15
CA TYR A 111 -11.04 -11.59 -11.75
C TYR A 111 -12.54 -11.85 -11.57
N LEU A 112 -12.84 -12.58 -10.53
CA LEU A 112 -14.19 -12.69 -9.95
C LEU A 112 -14.14 -12.26 -8.49
N LEU A 113 -15.31 -11.94 -7.93
CA LEU A 113 -15.48 -11.70 -6.51
C LEU A 113 -16.29 -12.84 -5.89
N THR A 114 -16.03 -13.13 -4.61
CA THR A 114 -16.82 -14.11 -3.86
C THR A 114 -17.06 -13.64 -2.43
N GLU A 115 -18.20 -14.02 -1.87
CA GLU A 115 -18.57 -13.77 -0.48
C GLU A 115 -19.47 -14.86 0.07
N LEU A 116 -19.48 -14.99 1.39
CA LEU A 116 -20.35 -15.90 2.12
C LEU A 116 -21.27 -15.11 3.04
N LYS A 117 -22.57 -15.40 3.01
CA LYS A 117 -23.58 -14.88 3.92
C LYS A 117 -24.22 -16.05 4.67
N VAL A 118 -24.34 -15.93 6.01
CA VAL A 118 -25.05 -16.90 6.85
C VAL A 118 -26.16 -16.19 7.59
N GLU A 119 -27.37 -16.72 7.48
CA GLU A 119 -28.61 -16.21 8.06
C GLU A 119 -29.19 -17.24 9.05
N ALA A 120 -29.71 -16.75 10.19
CA ALA A 120 -30.38 -17.56 11.18
C ALA A 120 -31.61 -16.83 11.75
N PRO A 121 -32.62 -17.54 12.35
CA PRO A 121 -33.73 -16.91 13.03
C PRO A 121 -33.31 -16.07 14.23
N ASP A 122 -32.30 -16.53 14.97
CA ASP A 122 -31.75 -15.90 16.16
C ASP A 122 -30.39 -15.25 15.86
N VAL A 123 -29.91 -14.41 16.78
CA VAL A 123 -28.58 -13.80 16.69
C VAL A 123 -27.51 -14.88 16.75
N ILE A 124 -26.66 -14.91 15.76
CA ILE A 124 -25.48 -15.76 15.65
C ILE A 124 -24.20 -14.92 15.73
N ALA A 125 -23.08 -15.55 16.08
CA ALA A 125 -21.80 -14.90 16.21
C ALA A 125 -20.71 -15.69 15.47
N SER A 126 -19.86 -14.98 14.72
CA SER A 126 -18.79 -15.60 13.95
C SER A 126 -17.47 -14.85 14.11
N ASN A 127 -16.38 -15.59 14.33
CA ASN A 127 -15.02 -15.06 14.31
C ASN A 127 -14.18 -15.70 13.17
N TYR A 128 -14.80 -16.44 12.26
CA TYR A 128 -14.13 -17.04 11.11
C TYR A 128 -15.11 -17.25 9.95
N MET A 129 -14.84 -16.63 8.82
CA MET A 129 -15.63 -16.83 7.60
C MET A 129 -14.72 -16.83 6.36
N SER A 130 -14.66 -17.97 5.68
CA SER A 130 -13.87 -18.17 4.48
C SER A 130 -14.77 -18.42 3.27
N PRO A 131 -14.89 -17.47 2.31
CA PRO A 131 -15.56 -17.73 1.04
C PRO A 131 -14.65 -18.47 0.04
N LEU A 132 -13.35 -18.59 0.34
CA LEU A 132 -12.41 -19.35 -0.47
C LEU A 132 -11.64 -20.34 0.41
N THR A 133 -11.97 -21.62 0.24
CA THR A 133 -11.23 -22.73 0.83
C THR A 133 -11.09 -23.85 -0.18
N THR A 134 -9.86 -24.29 -0.47
CA THR A 134 -9.58 -25.54 -1.16
C THR A 134 -8.50 -26.31 -0.43
N THR A 135 -8.67 -27.63 -0.35
CA THR A 135 -7.69 -28.57 0.23
C THR A 135 -7.23 -29.60 -0.80
N GLU A 136 -7.60 -29.41 -2.06
CA GLU A 136 -7.21 -30.28 -3.15
C GLU A 136 -5.93 -29.77 -3.83
N PRO A 137 -4.99 -30.64 -4.19
CA PRO A 137 -3.81 -30.24 -4.94
C PRO A 137 -4.20 -29.60 -6.28
N THR A 138 -3.77 -28.36 -6.48
CA THR A 138 -4.04 -27.59 -7.71
C THR A 138 -2.74 -27.15 -8.34
N ALA A 139 -2.50 -27.55 -9.59
CA ALA A 139 -1.43 -27.04 -10.43
C ALA A 139 -1.96 -25.94 -11.31
N PHE A 140 -1.79 -24.69 -10.93
CA PHE A 140 -2.33 -23.54 -11.66
C PHE A 140 -1.26 -22.59 -12.21
N LEU A 141 -0.02 -22.77 -11.80
CA LEU A 141 1.09 -21.99 -12.34
C LEU A 141 1.85 -22.84 -13.35
N PRO A 142 2.04 -22.37 -14.59
CA PRO A 142 2.83 -23.10 -15.58
C PRO A 142 4.28 -23.19 -15.11
N ALA A 143 4.65 -24.38 -14.78
CA ALA A 143 5.81 -24.68 -13.96
C ALA A 143 7.06 -25.05 -14.73
N GLU A 144 7.05 -25.01 -16.02
CA GLU A 144 8.21 -25.41 -16.82
C GLU A 144 9.37 -24.41 -16.64
N ASN A 145 10.31 -24.76 -15.75
CA ASN A 145 11.59 -24.07 -15.55
C ASN A 145 11.50 -22.63 -14.99
N GLY A 146 10.46 -22.28 -14.28
CA GLY A 146 10.33 -21.04 -13.52
C GLY A 146 10.37 -21.26 -12.01
N THR A 147 10.53 -20.19 -11.25
CA THR A 147 10.38 -20.20 -9.79
C THR A 147 9.01 -19.66 -9.43
N ASN A 148 8.21 -20.43 -8.71
CA ASN A 148 6.94 -20.00 -8.16
C ASN A 148 7.14 -19.39 -6.78
N VAL A 149 6.44 -18.30 -6.51
CA VAL A 149 6.67 -17.43 -5.36
C VAL A 149 5.35 -17.01 -4.74
N ALA A 150 5.32 -16.92 -3.41
CA ALA A 150 4.24 -16.31 -2.65
C ALA A 150 4.64 -14.93 -2.15
N LEU A 151 3.88 -13.91 -2.50
CA LEU A 151 4.00 -12.55 -1.95
C LEU A 151 3.35 -12.52 -0.56
N ILE A 152 4.11 -12.06 0.43
CA ILE A 152 3.66 -11.88 1.81
C ILE A 152 3.56 -10.38 2.11
N VAL A 153 2.35 -9.92 2.34
CA VAL A 153 2.04 -8.55 2.74
C VAL A 153 1.96 -8.50 4.27
N PRO A 154 2.71 -7.63 4.96
CA PRO A 154 2.61 -7.47 6.40
C PRO A 154 1.32 -6.73 6.78
N TYR A 155 0.82 -7.00 8.00
CA TYR A 155 -0.39 -6.33 8.50
C TYR A 155 -0.16 -4.83 8.73
N ASP A 156 0.99 -4.45 9.31
CA ASP A 156 1.42 -3.07 9.51
C ASP A 156 2.90 -2.85 9.11
N ASN A 157 3.43 -1.68 9.36
CA ASN A 157 4.81 -1.32 9.02
C ASN A 157 5.74 -1.08 10.22
N ASP A 158 5.41 -1.60 11.43
CA ASP A 158 6.20 -1.40 12.66
C ASP A 158 7.36 -2.41 12.79
N CYS A 159 8.28 -2.11 13.72
CA CYS A 159 9.40 -2.98 14.12
C CYS A 159 10.29 -3.45 12.96
N TRP A 160 10.46 -2.60 11.93
CA TRP A 160 11.20 -2.94 10.70
C TRP A 160 10.73 -4.24 10.05
N VAL A 161 9.43 -4.52 10.13
CA VAL A 161 8.77 -5.54 9.34
C VAL A 161 9.02 -5.27 7.86
N ALA A 162 9.35 -6.32 7.10
CA ALA A 162 9.53 -6.25 5.66
C ALA A 162 8.43 -7.03 4.94
N TYR A 163 8.09 -6.58 3.75
CA TYR A 163 7.41 -7.43 2.77
C TYR A 163 8.35 -8.56 2.39
N ASP A 164 7.78 -9.69 2.00
CA ASP A 164 8.55 -10.88 1.65
C ASP A 164 7.98 -11.54 0.39
N SER A 165 8.85 -12.07 -0.44
CA SER A 165 8.49 -12.96 -1.54
C SER A 165 9.15 -14.32 -1.32
N LYS A 166 8.35 -15.37 -1.09
CA LYS A 166 8.83 -16.68 -0.67
C LYS A 166 8.72 -17.70 -1.79
N VAL A 167 9.85 -18.27 -2.19
CA VAL A 167 9.89 -19.38 -3.13
C VAL A 167 9.10 -20.57 -2.58
N PHE A 168 8.32 -21.23 -3.41
CA PHE A 168 7.58 -22.43 -3.05
C PHE A 168 8.51 -23.52 -2.53
N ARG A 169 8.30 -23.91 -1.29
CA ARG A 169 8.99 -25.03 -0.64
C ARG A 169 7.96 -26.07 -0.22
N VAL A 170 8.17 -27.31 -0.63
CA VAL A 170 7.27 -28.44 -0.33
C VAL A 170 6.96 -28.50 1.16
N GLY A 171 5.67 -28.55 1.50
CA GLY A 171 5.16 -28.60 2.87
C GLY A 171 5.13 -27.25 3.61
N ALA A 172 5.69 -26.16 3.03
CA ALA A 172 5.63 -24.86 3.64
C ALA A 172 4.22 -24.27 3.58
N THR A 173 3.86 -23.54 4.64
CA THR A 173 2.65 -22.72 4.71
C THR A 173 3.06 -21.24 4.75
N TYR A 174 2.42 -20.42 3.94
CA TYR A 174 2.63 -19.00 3.86
C TYR A 174 1.35 -18.26 4.23
N THR A 175 1.48 -17.27 5.10
CA THR A 175 0.38 -16.41 5.54
C THR A 175 0.68 -14.96 5.14
N SER A 176 -0.29 -14.33 4.49
CA SER A 176 -0.28 -12.93 4.11
C SER A 176 -1.52 -12.23 4.69
N TYR A 177 -1.47 -10.91 4.88
CA TYR A 177 -2.55 -10.14 5.49
C TYR A 177 -3.22 -9.25 4.45
N GLU A 178 -4.55 -9.28 4.43
CA GLU A 178 -5.47 -8.54 3.55
C GLU A 178 -5.34 -8.90 2.07
N ALA A 179 -4.15 -9.06 1.55
CA ALA A 179 -3.84 -9.43 0.17
C ALA A 179 -2.68 -10.42 0.10
N GLY A 180 -2.59 -11.15 -1.01
CA GLY A 180 -1.47 -12.00 -1.35
C GLY A 180 -1.45 -12.32 -2.84
N CYS A 181 -0.31 -12.77 -3.33
CA CYS A 181 -0.16 -13.19 -4.71
C CYS A 181 0.71 -14.44 -4.80
N LEU A 182 0.30 -15.39 -5.61
CA LEU A 182 1.12 -16.53 -6.01
C LEU A 182 1.50 -16.32 -7.48
N TYR A 183 2.80 -16.18 -7.78
CA TYR A 183 3.24 -15.82 -9.13
C TYR A 183 4.46 -16.62 -9.60
N SER A 184 4.67 -16.64 -10.91
CA SER A 184 5.82 -17.26 -11.56
C SER A 184 6.82 -16.19 -12.03
N THR A 185 8.10 -16.37 -11.70
CA THR A 185 9.16 -15.46 -12.15
C THR A 185 9.53 -15.65 -13.62
N LYS A 186 9.06 -16.71 -14.29
CA LYS A 186 9.39 -17.00 -15.68
C LYS A 186 8.52 -16.23 -16.68
N ASN A 187 7.22 -16.24 -16.44
CA ASN A 187 6.22 -15.74 -17.41
C ASN A 187 5.31 -14.65 -16.82
N ASN A 188 5.63 -14.15 -15.63
CA ASN A 188 4.91 -13.09 -14.89
C ASN A 188 3.49 -13.47 -14.46
N ASN A 189 2.94 -14.63 -14.82
CA ASN A 189 1.58 -15.00 -14.45
C ASN A 189 1.43 -15.04 -12.93
N GLY A 190 0.28 -14.62 -12.43
CA GLY A 190 0.00 -14.68 -11.01
C GLY A 190 -1.48 -14.76 -10.64
N LEU A 191 -1.74 -15.47 -9.55
CA LEU A 191 -3.01 -15.53 -8.87
C LEU A 191 -3.01 -14.51 -7.72
N VAL A 192 -3.79 -13.45 -7.85
CA VAL A 192 -3.95 -12.38 -6.86
C VAL A 192 -5.21 -12.65 -6.06
N LEU A 193 -5.10 -12.55 -4.75
CA LEU A 193 -6.15 -12.85 -3.77
C LEU A 193 -6.18 -11.76 -2.70
N GLY A 194 -7.36 -11.41 -2.22
CA GLY A 194 -7.47 -10.49 -1.08
C GLY A 194 -8.89 -9.99 -0.87
N SER A 195 -9.13 -9.47 0.33
CA SER A 195 -10.39 -8.81 0.66
C SER A 195 -10.47 -7.43 0.02
N ILE A 196 -11.68 -7.02 -0.36
CA ILE A 196 -11.97 -5.65 -0.82
C ILE A 196 -12.93 -4.92 0.11
N GLU A 197 -13.29 -5.55 1.24
CA GLU A 197 -14.09 -4.97 2.31
C GLU A 197 -13.33 -5.13 3.63
N HIS A 198 -13.21 -4.05 4.41
CA HIS A 198 -12.36 -3.97 5.60
C HIS A 198 -13.07 -3.32 6.81
N ASP A 199 -14.38 -3.51 6.89
CA ASP A 199 -15.23 -2.92 7.94
C ASP A 199 -15.34 -3.79 9.19
N ASN A 200 -15.37 -5.13 9.03
CA ASN A 200 -15.64 -6.07 10.11
C ASN A 200 -14.51 -7.05 10.40
N TRP A 201 -13.61 -7.26 9.43
CA TRP A 201 -12.68 -8.37 9.45
C TRP A 201 -11.24 -7.93 9.22
N LYS A 202 -10.31 -8.57 9.93
CA LYS A 202 -8.91 -8.70 9.51
C LYS A 202 -8.83 -9.95 8.64
N THR A 203 -8.27 -9.85 7.45
CA THR A 203 -8.28 -10.94 6.47
C THR A 203 -6.94 -11.63 6.38
N GLY A 204 -6.95 -12.98 6.41
CA GLY A 204 -5.80 -13.84 6.15
C GLY A 204 -5.88 -14.48 4.77
N VAL A 205 -4.73 -14.53 4.09
CA VAL A 205 -4.51 -15.29 2.85
C VAL A 205 -3.47 -16.36 3.14
N VAL A 206 -3.88 -17.62 3.16
CA VAL A 206 -3.04 -18.76 3.55
C VAL A 206 -2.89 -19.72 2.38
N SER A 207 -1.65 -20.07 2.05
CA SER A 207 -1.34 -21.09 1.04
C SER A 207 -0.38 -22.12 1.59
N LYS A 208 -0.62 -23.41 1.28
CA LYS A 208 0.27 -24.53 1.62
C LYS A 208 0.79 -25.17 0.34
N VAL A 209 2.09 -25.28 0.24
CA VAL A 209 2.77 -25.79 -0.95
C VAL A 209 2.78 -27.31 -0.96
N ASN A 210 2.38 -27.90 -2.08
CA ASN A 210 2.45 -29.35 -2.34
C ASN A 210 3.74 -29.75 -3.08
N THR A 211 3.97 -29.09 -4.21
CA THR A 211 5.17 -29.25 -5.04
C THR A 211 5.70 -27.87 -5.40
N PRO A 212 6.88 -27.72 -6.01
CA PRO A 212 7.33 -26.41 -6.52
C PRO A 212 6.33 -25.74 -7.49
N ASN A 213 5.32 -26.49 -7.97
CA ASN A 213 4.39 -26.07 -9.01
C ASN A 213 2.91 -26.19 -8.63
N SER A 214 2.61 -26.58 -7.40
CA SER A 214 1.24 -26.76 -6.94
C SER A 214 1.10 -26.48 -5.44
N ILE A 215 -0.11 -26.18 -5.04
CA ILE A 215 -0.52 -26.01 -3.63
C ILE A 215 -1.43 -27.17 -3.22
N THR A 216 -1.42 -27.54 -1.93
CA THR A 216 -2.39 -28.47 -1.32
C THR A 216 -3.55 -27.75 -0.66
N SER A 217 -3.39 -26.46 -0.33
CA SER A 217 -4.44 -25.71 0.35
C SER A 217 -4.30 -24.24 0.02
N LEU A 218 -5.44 -23.58 -0.22
CA LEU A 218 -5.56 -22.15 -0.37
C LEU A 218 -6.80 -21.69 0.39
N ILE A 219 -6.62 -20.73 1.29
CA ILE A 219 -7.69 -20.21 2.14
C ILE A 219 -7.59 -18.70 2.19
N VAL A 220 -8.74 -18.02 1.96
CA VAL A 220 -8.89 -16.58 2.23
C VAL A 220 -10.06 -16.39 3.18
N TYR A 221 -9.80 -15.83 4.35
CA TYR A 221 -10.79 -15.76 5.42
C TYR A 221 -10.73 -14.47 6.22
N GLY A 222 -11.88 -13.98 6.63
CA GLY A 222 -12.02 -13.00 7.69
C GLY A 222 -11.92 -13.67 9.06
N GLY A 223 -11.16 -13.05 9.97
CA GLY A 223 -10.99 -13.57 11.34
C GLY A 223 -9.53 -13.90 11.71
N ILE A 224 -8.53 -13.44 10.92
CA ILE A 224 -7.13 -13.64 11.31
C ILE A 224 -6.79 -12.80 12.55
N SER A 225 -6.08 -13.44 13.48
CA SER A 225 -5.63 -12.83 14.72
C SER A 225 -4.38 -13.58 15.20
N ASP A 226 -3.24 -12.92 15.12
CA ASP A 226 -1.93 -13.51 15.42
C ASP A 226 -1.19 -12.69 16.46
N ASN A 227 -0.56 -13.41 17.42
CA ASN A 227 0.30 -12.79 18.40
C ASN A 227 1.56 -12.19 17.78
N TYR A 228 2.03 -11.10 18.39
CA TYR A 228 3.31 -10.50 18.02
C TYR A 228 4.49 -11.46 18.20
N SER A 229 5.34 -11.54 17.20
CA SER A 229 6.55 -12.36 17.23
C SER A 229 7.76 -11.62 16.58
N GLY A 230 8.22 -10.55 17.22
CA GLY A 230 9.38 -9.79 16.77
C GLY A 230 9.15 -9.07 15.44
N LYS A 231 9.98 -9.35 14.42
CA LYS A 231 9.88 -8.76 13.07
C LYS A 231 8.97 -9.54 12.11
N THR A 232 8.17 -10.45 12.62
CA THR A 232 7.23 -11.20 11.78
C THR A 232 5.98 -10.36 11.54
N PRO A 233 5.49 -10.26 10.30
CA PRO A 233 4.24 -9.57 10.01
C PRO A 233 3.07 -10.30 10.69
N THR A 234 2.38 -9.63 11.62
CA THR A 234 1.22 -10.16 12.35
C THR A 234 0.23 -9.06 12.67
N THR A 235 -0.98 -9.41 13.08
CA THR A 235 -1.98 -8.46 13.59
C THR A 235 -1.63 -7.92 14.97
N ARG A 236 -0.67 -8.53 15.67
CA ARG A 236 -0.24 -8.21 17.04
C ARG A 236 -1.31 -8.37 18.10
N ASP A 237 -2.35 -9.10 17.80
CA ASP A 237 -3.42 -9.40 18.74
C ASP A 237 -2.95 -10.35 19.84
N GLN A 238 -3.54 -10.23 21.01
CA GLN A 238 -3.34 -11.09 22.16
C GLN A 238 -4.57 -11.96 22.45
N LEU A 239 -5.71 -11.65 21.82
CA LEU A 239 -6.94 -12.42 21.84
C LEU A 239 -7.28 -12.91 20.43
N PRO A 240 -8.07 -13.98 20.30
CA PRO A 240 -8.69 -14.34 19.03
C PRO A 240 -9.49 -13.17 18.46
N HIS A 241 -9.67 -13.16 17.15
CA HIS A 241 -10.55 -12.18 16.48
C HIS A 241 -11.93 -12.16 17.15
N GLY A 242 -12.45 -10.96 17.39
CA GLY A 242 -13.78 -10.76 17.94
C GLY A 242 -14.87 -11.35 17.04
N LYS A 243 -16.06 -11.56 17.61
CA LYS A 243 -17.17 -12.20 16.88
C LYS A 243 -18.10 -11.17 16.27
N VAL A 244 -18.19 -11.13 14.95
CA VAL A 244 -19.25 -10.40 14.23
C VAL A 244 -20.59 -11.04 14.57
N LYS A 245 -21.58 -10.24 14.97
CA LYS A 245 -22.89 -10.70 15.47
C LYS A 245 -24.05 -10.15 14.66
N GLY A 246 -25.12 -10.92 14.57
CA GLY A 246 -26.38 -10.54 13.93
C GLY A 246 -27.23 -11.75 13.58
N THR A 247 -28.46 -11.54 13.14
CA THR A 247 -29.27 -12.59 12.49
C THR A 247 -28.75 -12.92 11.08
N THR A 248 -27.87 -12.06 10.61
CA THR A 248 -27.10 -12.24 9.35
C THR A 248 -25.66 -11.87 9.62
N VAL A 249 -24.71 -12.76 9.32
CA VAL A 249 -23.29 -12.50 9.31
C VAL A 249 -22.74 -12.75 7.91
N LYS A 250 -21.74 -11.93 7.50
CA LYS A 250 -21.16 -11.96 6.17
C LYS A 250 -19.63 -11.98 6.25
N SER A 251 -19.00 -12.78 5.39
CA SER A 251 -17.55 -12.72 5.19
C SER A 251 -17.14 -11.39 4.54
N PRO A 252 -15.85 -11.03 4.56
CA PRO A 252 -15.37 -10.03 3.61
C PRO A 252 -15.64 -10.52 2.17
N LYS A 253 -15.86 -9.56 1.25
CA LYS A 253 -15.86 -9.85 -0.18
C LYS A 253 -14.43 -10.00 -0.65
N VAL A 254 -14.13 -11.09 -1.34
CA VAL A 254 -12.79 -11.52 -1.72
C VAL A 254 -12.65 -11.49 -3.24
N MET A 255 -11.56 -10.90 -3.72
CA MET A 255 -11.12 -10.99 -5.11
C MET A 255 -10.33 -12.29 -5.33
N ILE A 256 -10.62 -12.98 -6.44
CA ILE A 256 -9.85 -14.09 -7.01
C ILE A 256 -9.54 -13.69 -8.45
N GLY A 257 -8.29 -13.34 -8.76
CA GLY A 257 -7.90 -12.89 -10.09
C GLY A 257 -6.64 -13.57 -10.59
N TYR A 258 -6.63 -13.99 -11.87
CA TYR A 258 -5.45 -14.55 -12.50
C TYR A 258 -5.04 -13.69 -13.69
N PHE A 259 -3.80 -13.19 -13.66
CA PHE A 259 -3.27 -12.22 -14.60
C PHE A 259 -2.05 -12.74 -15.33
N ASP A 260 -1.84 -12.28 -16.54
CA ASP A 260 -0.64 -12.59 -17.35
C ASP A 260 0.60 -11.86 -16.81
N ASP A 261 0.39 -10.74 -16.09
CA ASP A 261 1.37 -10.09 -15.23
C ASP A 261 0.75 -9.85 -13.84
N TRP A 262 1.28 -10.52 -12.81
CA TRP A 262 0.81 -10.38 -11.43
C TRP A 262 0.85 -8.94 -10.91
N ARG A 263 1.77 -8.12 -11.45
CA ARG A 263 1.90 -6.72 -11.06
C ARG A 263 0.67 -5.92 -11.50
N ASP A 264 0.14 -6.18 -12.69
CA ASP A 264 -1.13 -5.60 -13.15
C ASP A 264 -2.29 -6.08 -12.26
N GLY A 265 -2.24 -7.34 -11.85
CA GLY A 265 -3.23 -7.90 -10.91
C GLY A 265 -3.25 -7.23 -9.56
N MET A 266 -2.08 -6.90 -8.99
CA MET A 266 -2.00 -6.16 -7.72
C MET A 266 -2.50 -4.71 -7.87
N GLU A 267 -2.24 -4.07 -9.03
CA GLU A 267 -2.79 -2.74 -9.32
C GLU A 267 -4.32 -2.78 -9.43
N VAL A 268 -4.89 -3.78 -10.13
CA VAL A 268 -6.34 -4.00 -10.21
C VAL A 268 -6.92 -4.24 -8.81
N TYR A 269 -6.28 -5.07 -7.98
CA TYR A 269 -6.71 -5.26 -6.58
C TYR A 269 -6.77 -3.92 -5.82
N GLY A 270 -5.76 -3.08 -5.97
CA GLY A 270 -5.76 -1.74 -5.38
C GLY A 270 -6.89 -0.85 -5.90
N GLU A 271 -7.18 -0.89 -7.19
CA GLU A 271 -8.28 -0.14 -7.82
C GLU A 271 -9.65 -0.60 -7.33
N LEU A 272 -9.87 -1.92 -7.17
CA LEU A 272 -11.12 -2.46 -6.63
C LEU A 272 -11.37 -1.99 -5.19
N ASN A 273 -10.33 -1.92 -4.36
CA ASN A 273 -10.43 -1.35 -3.02
C ASN A 273 -10.88 0.13 -3.06
N ALA A 274 -10.34 0.91 -3.99
CA ALA A 274 -10.73 2.32 -4.17
C ALA A 274 -12.16 2.49 -4.72
N VAL A 275 -12.70 1.48 -5.42
CA VAL A 275 -14.11 1.47 -5.84
C VAL A 275 -15.04 1.24 -4.65
N VAL A 276 -14.70 0.30 -3.75
CA VAL A 276 -15.50 0.03 -2.54
C VAL A 276 -15.42 1.20 -1.56
N THR A 277 -14.23 1.69 -1.31
CA THR A 277 -13.97 2.81 -0.39
C THR A 277 -13.09 3.87 -1.06
N PRO A 278 -13.71 4.92 -1.65
CA PRO A 278 -12.97 5.96 -2.35
C PRO A 278 -11.90 6.61 -1.47
N LYS A 279 -10.80 6.97 -2.08
CA LYS A 279 -9.70 7.70 -1.42
C LYS A 279 -10.22 8.95 -0.72
N ARG A 280 -9.64 9.27 0.44
CA ARG A 280 -9.84 10.59 1.04
C ARG A 280 -9.39 11.67 0.05
N ALA A 281 -10.28 12.63 -0.24
CA ALA A 281 -10.01 13.67 -1.23
C ALA A 281 -8.77 14.52 -0.86
N TRP A 282 -7.95 14.83 -1.86
CA TRP A 282 -6.79 15.71 -1.76
C TRP A 282 -6.45 16.31 -3.12
N ASP A 283 -6.43 17.63 -3.23
CA ASP A 283 -6.25 18.39 -4.46
C ASP A 283 -4.99 19.28 -4.48
N LYS A 284 -4.19 19.28 -3.40
CA LYS A 284 -3.04 20.19 -3.23
C LYS A 284 -1.69 19.53 -3.62
N GLY A 285 -1.73 18.46 -4.42
CA GLY A 285 -0.54 17.78 -4.90
C GLY A 285 0.21 16.99 -3.81
N THR A 286 1.29 16.31 -4.23
CA THR A 286 2.15 15.52 -3.34
C THR A 286 2.84 16.41 -2.32
N PRO A 287 2.77 16.14 -1.01
CA PRO A 287 3.50 16.92 -0.01
C PRO A 287 5.02 16.82 -0.19
N PHE A 288 5.67 17.99 -0.30
CA PHE A 288 7.11 18.19 -0.16
C PHE A 288 7.38 18.87 1.17
N GLY A 289 8.47 18.58 1.85
CA GLY A 289 8.73 19.27 3.10
C GLY A 289 9.77 18.67 4.02
N TRP A 290 9.51 18.77 5.32
CA TRP A 290 10.42 18.37 6.37
C TRP A 290 9.68 17.73 7.55
N ASN A 291 10.35 16.76 8.18
CA ASN A 291 9.90 16.10 9.40
C ASN A 291 11.04 16.13 10.44
N SER A 292 10.75 16.54 11.68
CA SER A 292 11.74 16.75 12.70
C SER A 292 12.35 15.45 13.28
N TRP A 293 11.78 14.27 13.00
CA TRP A 293 12.29 13.01 13.54
C TRP A 293 13.61 12.57 12.94
N GLY A 294 13.98 13.03 11.74
CA GLY A 294 15.18 12.58 11.04
C GLY A 294 16.48 12.74 11.84
N ASN A 295 16.77 13.94 12.28
CA ASN A 295 17.99 14.25 13.05
C ASN A 295 17.72 14.88 14.42
N ALA A 296 16.70 15.73 14.55
CA ALA A 296 16.42 16.41 15.81
C ALA A 296 15.77 15.47 16.85
N MET A 297 14.87 14.57 16.43
CA MET A 297 14.20 13.59 17.28
C MET A 297 13.68 14.21 18.60
N SER A 298 14.13 13.67 19.75
CA SER A 298 13.80 14.17 21.08
C SER A 298 14.38 15.53 21.42
N ASP A 299 15.32 16.02 20.63
CA ASP A 299 16.01 17.30 20.83
C ASP A 299 15.38 18.44 20.03
N VAL A 300 14.21 18.19 19.39
CA VAL A 300 13.49 19.21 18.60
C VAL A 300 13.19 20.44 19.45
N SER A 301 13.51 21.60 18.89
CA SER A 301 13.33 22.90 19.54
C SER A 301 12.76 23.94 18.57
N TYR A 302 12.24 25.03 19.12
CA TYR A 302 11.81 26.17 18.30
C TYR A 302 12.94 26.70 17.41
N ALA A 303 14.18 26.79 17.93
CA ALA A 303 15.32 27.26 17.16
C ALA A 303 15.60 26.38 15.94
N ILE A 304 15.58 25.06 16.10
CA ILE A 304 15.75 24.12 14.99
C ILE A 304 14.61 24.28 13.98
N ALA A 305 13.36 24.24 14.42
CA ALA A 305 12.19 24.29 13.53
C ALA A 305 12.14 25.61 12.72
N SER A 306 12.36 26.77 13.39
CA SER A 306 12.36 28.08 12.73
C SER A 306 13.52 28.22 11.74
N SER A 307 14.72 27.72 12.09
CA SER A 307 15.89 27.76 11.21
C SER A 307 15.71 26.88 9.98
N VAL A 308 15.14 25.68 10.14
CA VAL A 308 14.83 24.79 9.02
C VAL A 308 13.79 25.43 8.10
N SER A 309 12.72 26.01 8.65
CA SER A 309 11.72 26.75 7.87
C SER A 309 12.36 27.89 7.05
N ALA A 310 13.27 28.66 7.64
CA ALA A 310 14.02 29.69 6.93
C ALA A 310 14.91 29.11 5.83
N PHE A 311 15.66 28.03 6.11
CA PHE A 311 16.53 27.37 5.14
C PHE A 311 15.75 26.87 3.91
N PHE A 312 14.55 26.30 4.10
CA PHE A 312 13.69 25.90 3.00
C PHE A 312 13.28 27.09 2.13
N ALA A 313 12.85 28.19 2.75
CA ALA A 313 12.44 29.38 2.02
C ALA A 313 13.61 30.03 1.26
N ASP A 314 14.75 30.19 1.93
CA ASP A 314 15.88 30.97 1.42
C ASP A 314 16.80 30.19 0.47
N LYS A 315 16.86 28.86 0.60
CA LYS A 315 17.88 28.03 -0.06
C LYS A 315 17.34 26.94 -0.94
N LEU A 316 16.15 26.39 -0.64
CA LEU A 316 15.59 25.25 -1.38
C LEU A 316 14.43 25.63 -2.31
N ALA A 317 13.69 26.69 -1.99
CA ALA A 317 12.65 27.23 -2.86
C ALA A 317 13.28 28.07 -4.00
N PRO A 318 12.61 28.16 -5.16
CA PRO A 318 11.31 27.55 -5.48
C PRO A 318 11.41 26.08 -5.96
N GLU A 319 12.60 25.55 -6.22
CA GLU A 319 12.79 24.28 -6.92
C GLU A 319 12.23 23.10 -6.11
N PHE A 320 12.48 23.07 -4.78
CA PHE A 320 11.96 22.03 -3.88
C PHE A 320 10.64 22.48 -3.25
N THR A 321 9.62 22.65 -4.10
CA THR A 321 8.23 22.94 -3.69
C THR A 321 7.24 22.17 -4.55
N ASN A 322 6.03 21.95 -4.04
CA ASN A 322 4.90 21.52 -4.85
C ASN A 322 3.69 22.39 -4.48
N ASP A 323 2.84 22.76 -5.46
CA ASP A 323 1.77 23.75 -5.24
C ASP A 323 2.30 25.05 -4.59
N SER A 324 3.51 25.48 -5.02
CA SER A 324 4.24 26.66 -4.51
C SER A 324 4.49 26.67 -3.00
N THR A 325 4.47 25.50 -2.33
CA THR A 325 4.62 25.39 -0.88
C THR A 325 5.41 24.16 -0.46
N VAL A 326 5.76 24.09 0.81
CA VAL A 326 6.29 22.93 1.50
C VAL A 326 5.63 22.77 2.87
N TYR A 327 5.64 21.55 3.39
CA TYR A 327 5.15 21.24 4.74
C TYR A 327 6.32 21.16 5.71
N ILE A 328 6.27 21.91 6.81
CA ILE A 328 7.29 21.88 7.86
C ILE A 328 6.69 21.21 9.10
N GLY A 329 7.00 19.92 9.27
CA GLY A 329 6.36 19.03 10.24
C GLY A 329 7.14 18.88 11.54
N LEU A 330 6.48 19.17 12.68
CA LEU A 330 6.95 18.79 14.00
C LEU A 330 6.48 17.37 14.31
N ASP A 331 7.41 16.44 14.51
CA ASP A 331 7.16 15.06 14.89
C ASP A 331 7.02 14.89 16.42
N SER A 332 7.14 13.69 16.94
CA SER A 332 7.15 13.39 18.37
C SER A 332 8.06 14.36 19.13
N TYR A 333 7.81 14.55 20.41
CA TYR A 333 8.48 15.58 21.26
C TYR A 333 8.19 17.05 20.87
N TRP A 334 7.24 17.34 19.98
CA TRP A 334 6.81 18.71 19.73
C TRP A 334 6.38 19.47 21.00
N THR A 335 6.07 18.75 22.08
CA THR A 335 5.77 19.30 23.40
C THR A 335 6.97 19.98 24.06
N ASN A 336 8.21 19.73 23.64
CA ASN A 336 9.40 20.45 24.07
C ASN A 336 9.32 21.94 23.68
N ILE A 337 8.52 22.25 22.66
CA ILE A 337 8.28 23.61 22.20
C ILE A 337 7.03 24.17 22.90
N THR A 338 7.18 25.25 23.66
CA THR A 338 6.04 25.85 24.35
C THR A 338 4.91 26.25 23.39
N ALA A 339 3.68 26.30 23.87
CA ALA A 339 2.54 26.70 23.03
C ALA A 339 2.72 28.08 22.38
N GLN A 340 3.36 29.02 23.09
CA GLN A 340 3.68 30.35 22.54
C GLN A 340 4.65 30.23 21.37
N ASN A 341 5.72 29.45 21.52
CA ASN A 341 6.74 29.28 20.48
C ASN A 341 6.18 28.45 19.30
N ARG A 342 5.29 27.47 19.53
CA ARG A 342 4.61 26.78 18.42
C ARG A 342 3.76 27.73 17.59
N ARG A 343 2.98 28.61 18.22
CA ARG A 343 2.21 29.63 17.48
C ARG A 343 3.09 30.63 16.73
N ARG A 344 4.24 30.99 17.30
CA ARG A 344 5.23 31.81 16.62
C ARG A 344 5.81 31.09 15.39
N PHE A 345 6.20 29.82 15.54
CA PHE A 345 6.67 28.99 14.43
C PHE A 345 5.64 28.88 13.30
N ILE A 346 4.35 28.62 13.63
CA ILE A 346 3.26 28.56 12.65
C ILE A 346 3.15 29.87 11.88
N LYS A 347 3.21 31.01 12.59
CA LYS A 347 3.18 32.34 11.97
C LYS A 347 4.35 32.52 11.00
N GLU A 348 5.57 32.19 11.41
CA GLU A 348 6.76 32.27 10.57
C GLU A 348 6.69 31.36 9.32
N CYS A 349 6.18 30.13 9.45
CA CYS A 349 5.91 29.26 8.30
C CYS A 349 4.95 29.92 7.30
N LYS A 350 3.83 30.46 7.78
CA LYS A 350 2.83 31.12 6.93
C LYS A 350 3.36 32.36 6.24
N GLU A 351 4.16 33.17 6.95
CA GLU A 351 4.83 34.35 6.37
C GLU A 351 5.80 33.98 5.23
N ARG A 352 6.37 32.74 5.27
CA ARG A 352 7.24 32.17 4.23
C ARG A 352 6.47 31.38 3.16
N GLY A 353 5.14 31.38 3.18
CA GLY A 353 4.31 30.59 2.25
C GLY A 353 4.34 29.08 2.50
N GLN A 354 4.70 28.65 3.70
CA GLN A 354 4.83 27.26 4.10
C GLN A 354 3.63 26.80 4.93
N ARG A 355 3.37 25.48 4.94
CA ARG A 355 2.29 24.85 5.69
C ARG A 355 2.88 24.09 6.90
N PRO A 356 2.53 24.46 8.13
CA PRO A 356 3.02 23.75 9.32
C PRO A 356 2.35 22.39 9.50
N GLY A 357 3.11 21.41 9.98
CA GLY A 357 2.66 20.06 10.30
C GLY A 357 2.86 19.70 11.77
N ILE A 358 2.09 18.71 12.26
CA ILE A 358 2.15 18.20 13.62
C ILE A 358 2.01 16.67 13.63
N TYR A 359 2.48 16.03 14.70
CA TYR A 359 2.43 14.60 14.96
C TYR A 359 1.52 14.26 16.12
N TRP A 360 0.90 13.07 16.09
CA TRP A 360 0.10 12.55 17.19
C TRP A 360 -0.11 11.03 17.17
N THR A 361 -0.54 10.52 18.33
CA THR A 361 -0.94 9.12 18.54
C THR A 361 -2.34 9.06 19.13
N PRO A 362 -3.41 9.08 18.30
CA PRO A 362 -4.78 9.22 18.76
C PRO A 362 -5.24 8.06 19.65
N PHE A 363 -4.78 6.84 19.38
CA PHE A 363 -5.22 5.62 20.08
C PHE A 363 -4.17 5.02 21.02
N VAL A 364 -3.21 5.84 21.46
CA VAL A 364 -2.14 5.41 22.39
C VAL A 364 -2.00 6.39 23.53
N ASP A 365 -1.83 5.86 24.75
CA ASP A 365 -1.26 6.57 25.88
C ASP A 365 0.16 6.07 26.18
N TRP A 366 1.10 7.00 26.26
CA TRP A 366 2.51 6.71 26.59
C TRP A 366 2.81 6.88 28.07
N GLY A 367 1.94 7.53 28.82
CA GLY A 367 2.16 7.90 30.22
C GLY A 367 1.92 6.78 31.22
N GLY A 368 0.99 5.87 30.92
CA GLY A 368 0.64 4.73 31.78
C GLY A 368 -0.01 5.10 33.12
N ASN A 369 -0.33 6.37 33.34
CA ASN A 369 -1.02 6.78 34.57
C ASN A 369 -2.54 6.70 34.38
N MET A 370 -3.10 5.57 34.77
CA MET A 370 -4.52 5.28 34.60
C MET A 370 -5.43 6.24 35.38
N ASN A 371 -4.91 6.96 36.40
CA ASN A 371 -5.68 7.94 37.22
C ASN A 371 -5.57 9.38 36.65
N LYS A 372 -4.76 9.61 35.60
CA LYS A 372 -4.65 10.92 34.95
C LYS A 372 -5.93 11.25 34.19
N ASP A 373 -6.37 12.53 34.28
CA ASP A 373 -7.49 13.03 33.49
C ASP A 373 -7.18 12.96 31.98
N VAL A 374 -8.16 12.56 31.19
CA VAL A 374 -8.09 12.59 29.73
C VAL A 374 -8.27 14.04 29.28
N GLU A 375 -7.42 14.50 28.37
CA GLU A 375 -7.46 15.85 27.83
C GLU A 375 -8.83 16.12 27.17
N GLY A 376 -9.35 17.34 27.39
CA GLY A 376 -10.65 17.77 26.86
C GLY A 376 -11.88 17.27 27.63
N THR A 377 -11.73 16.38 28.64
CA THR A 377 -12.87 15.82 29.37
C THR A 377 -13.25 16.59 30.63
N ASN A 378 -12.47 17.60 31.05
CA ASN A 378 -12.65 18.37 32.28
C ASN A 378 -12.78 17.48 33.54
N GLY A 379 -11.97 16.42 33.61
CA GLY A 379 -11.95 15.47 34.72
C GLY A 379 -13.07 14.44 34.72
N LYS A 380 -13.93 14.41 33.69
CA LYS A 380 -15.03 13.44 33.60
C LYS A 380 -14.54 12.01 33.39
N TYR A 381 -13.42 11.84 32.64
CA TYR A 381 -12.84 10.53 32.37
C TYR A 381 -11.34 10.50 32.68
N LYS A 382 -10.90 9.35 33.20
CA LYS A 382 -9.49 9.01 33.40
C LYS A 382 -8.99 8.11 32.27
N TYR A 383 -7.65 8.02 32.10
CA TYR A 383 -7.09 7.09 31.13
C TYR A 383 -7.48 5.63 31.39
N GLY A 384 -7.64 5.24 32.66
CA GLY A 384 -8.13 3.91 33.03
C GLY A 384 -9.55 3.59 32.56
N ASP A 385 -10.38 4.63 32.31
CA ASP A 385 -11.74 4.45 31.78
C ASP A 385 -11.75 4.19 30.28
N ILE A 386 -10.78 4.74 29.53
CA ILE A 386 -10.73 4.72 28.08
C ILE A 386 -9.71 3.74 27.49
N VAL A 387 -8.89 3.08 28.33
CA VAL A 387 -7.93 2.06 27.89
C VAL A 387 -8.67 0.76 27.56
N LEU A 388 -8.30 0.12 26.42
CA LEU A 388 -8.77 -1.22 26.09
C LEU A 388 -8.29 -2.22 27.16
N LYS A 389 -9.04 -3.29 27.37
CA LYS A 389 -8.68 -4.36 28.31
C LYS A 389 -8.55 -5.69 27.60
N ILE A 390 -7.56 -6.45 28.01
CA ILE A 390 -7.28 -7.83 27.58
C ILE A 390 -7.14 -8.67 28.84
N ASN A 391 -8.02 -9.66 29.02
CA ASN A 391 -8.12 -10.47 30.24
C ASN A 391 -8.23 -9.59 31.52
N GLY A 392 -9.04 -8.54 31.45
CA GLY A 392 -9.31 -7.61 32.55
C GLY A 392 -8.18 -6.63 32.86
N GLN A 393 -7.03 -6.67 32.15
CA GLN A 393 -5.91 -5.77 32.35
C GLN A 393 -5.81 -4.74 31.22
N PRO A 394 -5.29 -3.52 31.48
CA PRO A 394 -5.04 -2.54 30.43
C PRO A 394 -4.20 -3.12 29.30
N ALA A 395 -4.68 -2.97 28.06
CA ALA A 395 -4.04 -3.51 26.87
C ALA A 395 -2.77 -2.72 26.54
N GLN A 396 -1.67 -3.41 26.47
CA GLN A 396 -0.37 -2.85 26.11
C GLN A 396 0.18 -3.54 24.85
N PHE A 397 0.86 -2.78 23.99
CA PHE A 397 1.50 -3.35 22.82
C PHE A 397 2.52 -4.43 23.22
N PRO A 398 2.43 -5.64 22.69
CA PRO A 398 3.42 -6.69 22.95
C PRO A 398 4.73 -6.38 22.22
N GLY A 399 5.82 -6.17 22.95
CA GLY A 399 7.14 -5.89 22.37
C GLY A 399 7.78 -4.60 22.84
N GLY A 400 8.62 -3.95 21.99
CA GLY A 400 9.49 -2.87 22.38
C GLY A 400 8.82 -1.55 22.74
N ASN A 401 7.83 -1.12 21.99
CA ASN A 401 7.12 0.15 22.19
C ASN A 401 5.85 -0.08 23.03
N LYS A 402 5.95 0.14 24.32
CA LYS A 402 4.94 -0.21 25.31
C LYS A 402 3.86 0.87 25.51
N GLY A 403 3.19 1.30 24.45
CA GLY A 403 2.01 2.17 24.55
C GLY A 403 0.78 1.39 25.00
N TRP A 404 -0.10 2.04 25.80
CA TRP A 404 -1.40 1.49 26.16
C TRP A 404 -2.43 1.83 25.10
N ALA A 405 -3.16 0.82 24.63
CA ALA A 405 -4.17 0.98 23.60
C ALA A 405 -5.43 1.65 24.16
N LEU A 406 -5.87 2.71 23.51
CA LEU A 406 -7.11 3.41 23.86
C LEU A 406 -8.27 2.89 23.02
N ASP A 407 -9.45 2.76 23.63
CA ASP A 407 -10.68 2.37 22.95
C ASP A 407 -11.12 3.46 21.95
N PRO A 408 -11.09 3.21 20.63
CA PRO A 408 -11.47 4.20 19.63
C PRO A 408 -12.97 4.58 19.69
N THR A 409 -13.80 3.73 20.31
CA THR A 409 -15.24 3.94 20.41
C THR A 409 -15.64 4.79 21.61
N HIS A 410 -14.74 4.90 22.62
CA HIS A 410 -15.05 5.55 23.89
C HIS A 410 -15.24 7.06 23.73
N ILE A 411 -16.30 7.59 24.35
CA ILE A 411 -16.60 9.03 24.30
C ILE A 411 -15.44 9.89 24.82
N GLY A 412 -14.71 9.43 25.85
CA GLY A 412 -13.52 10.11 26.35
C GLY A 412 -12.40 10.19 25.31
N THR A 413 -12.20 9.14 24.49
CA THR A 413 -11.26 9.15 23.38
C THR A 413 -11.70 10.14 22.29
N LYS A 414 -13.00 10.19 21.99
CA LYS A 414 -13.57 11.16 21.03
C LYS A 414 -13.40 12.61 21.52
N MET A 415 -13.62 12.88 22.82
CA MET A 415 -13.37 14.20 23.43
C MET A 415 -11.88 14.59 23.38
N ARG A 416 -10.96 13.64 23.55
CA ARG A 416 -9.52 13.84 23.41
C ARG A 416 -9.18 14.19 21.95
N ILE A 417 -9.81 13.54 20.96
CA ILE A 417 -9.69 13.88 19.55
C ILE A 417 -10.14 15.31 19.31
N ASP A 418 -11.32 15.70 19.78
CA ASP A 418 -11.84 17.05 19.64
C ASP A 418 -10.87 18.09 20.23
N TYR A 419 -10.37 17.82 21.43
CA TYR A 419 -9.47 18.74 22.15
C TYR A 419 -8.21 19.07 21.32
N TYR A 420 -7.55 18.04 20.76
CA TYR A 420 -6.32 18.24 19.99
C TYR A 420 -6.60 18.78 18.59
N ILE A 421 -7.55 18.20 17.88
CA ILE A 421 -7.83 18.59 16.47
C ILE A 421 -8.34 20.03 16.40
N ASP A 422 -9.26 20.44 17.25
CA ASP A 422 -9.77 21.81 17.28
C ASP A 422 -8.66 22.83 17.55
N GLN A 423 -7.79 22.52 18.52
CA GLN A 423 -6.67 23.38 18.86
C GLN A 423 -5.70 23.51 17.67
N TRP A 424 -5.39 22.42 16.98
CA TRP A 424 -4.44 22.46 15.85
C TRP A 424 -5.03 23.14 14.63
N ILE A 425 -6.29 22.92 14.32
CA ILE A 425 -6.99 23.66 13.25
C ILE A 425 -7.01 25.16 13.58
N LYS A 426 -7.35 25.53 14.82
CA LYS A 426 -7.35 26.93 15.29
C LYS A 426 -5.96 27.56 15.23
N ASP A 427 -4.91 26.84 15.63
CA ASP A 427 -3.53 27.31 15.57
C ASP A 427 -3.03 27.39 14.12
N GLY A 428 -3.63 26.61 13.17
CA GLY A 428 -3.41 26.69 11.74
C GLY A 428 -2.44 25.69 11.18
N TYR A 429 -2.34 24.48 11.78
CA TYR A 429 -1.65 23.33 11.18
C TYR A 429 -2.42 22.80 9.96
N GLU A 430 -1.69 22.32 8.95
CA GLU A 430 -2.25 21.84 7.70
C GLU A 430 -1.76 20.42 7.30
N PHE A 431 -0.91 19.80 8.12
CA PHE A 431 -0.46 18.42 7.95
C PHE A 431 -0.49 17.71 9.33
N LEU A 432 -1.03 16.51 9.35
CA LEU A 432 -1.09 15.67 10.55
C LEU A 432 -0.52 14.29 10.25
N LYS A 433 0.62 13.96 10.88
CA LYS A 433 1.12 12.59 10.96
C LYS A 433 0.51 11.91 12.17
N ILE A 434 -0.24 10.84 11.96
CA ILE A 434 -0.78 10.01 13.04
C ILE A 434 -0.11 8.65 13.06
N ASP A 435 0.33 8.26 14.24
CA ASP A 435 1.24 7.14 14.41
C ASP A 435 0.73 6.11 15.43
N PHE A 436 1.31 4.91 15.41
CA PHE A 436 0.96 3.77 16.25
C PHE A 436 -0.53 3.39 16.15
N MET A 437 -1.05 3.47 14.93
CA MET A 437 -2.48 3.30 14.64
C MET A 437 -2.96 1.87 14.86
N THR A 438 -2.08 0.88 14.74
CA THR A 438 -2.38 -0.54 14.99
C THR A 438 -2.94 -0.78 16.40
N HIS A 439 -2.59 0.04 17.40
CA HIS A 439 -3.17 -0.06 18.76
C HIS A 439 -4.69 0.06 18.76
N GLY A 440 -5.25 0.85 17.86
CA GLY A 440 -6.71 1.01 17.72
C GLY A 440 -7.42 -0.20 17.10
N THR A 441 -6.66 -1.19 16.58
CA THR A 441 -7.22 -2.41 15.96
C THR A 441 -7.15 -3.64 16.85
N PHE A 442 -6.60 -3.53 18.08
CA PHE A 442 -6.45 -4.70 18.94
C PHE A 442 -7.79 -5.33 19.28
N GLU A 443 -7.81 -6.67 19.26
CA GLU A 443 -8.91 -7.42 19.86
C GLU A 443 -8.87 -7.22 21.38
N ALA A 444 -10.03 -7.00 21.98
CA ALA A 444 -10.19 -6.67 23.39
C ALA A 444 -11.37 -7.43 24.01
N ASP A 445 -11.45 -7.43 25.35
CA ASP A 445 -12.55 -8.07 26.08
C ASP A 445 -13.92 -7.45 25.71
N SER A 446 -13.95 -6.12 25.49
CA SER A 446 -15.13 -5.36 25.08
C SER A 446 -14.74 -3.94 24.65
N TRP A 447 -15.65 -3.25 24.01
CA TRP A 447 -15.56 -1.84 23.65
C TRP A 447 -16.65 -1.03 24.34
N TYR A 448 -16.48 0.27 24.44
CA TYR A 448 -17.47 1.19 25.04
C TYR A 448 -18.80 1.17 24.26
N ASP A 449 -18.71 1.11 22.94
CA ASP A 449 -19.89 0.91 22.08
C ASP A 449 -20.23 -0.59 22.06
N PRO A 450 -21.39 -1.02 22.61
CA PRO A 450 -21.78 -2.43 22.70
C PRO A 450 -22.07 -3.09 21.33
N GLU A 451 -22.30 -2.28 20.29
CA GLU A 451 -22.51 -2.79 18.93
C GLU A 451 -21.18 -3.17 18.25
N VAL A 452 -20.05 -2.69 18.76
CA VAL A 452 -18.71 -3.03 18.30
C VAL A 452 -18.25 -4.31 18.96
N THR A 453 -17.85 -5.28 18.12
CA THR A 453 -17.49 -6.62 18.56
C THR A 453 -16.17 -7.12 18.02
N THR A 454 -15.47 -6.30 17.18
CA THR A 454 -14.13 -6.59 16.66
C THR A 454 -13.23 -5.35 16.69
N GLY A 455 -11.91 -5.57 16.79
CA GLY A 455 -10.95 -4.48 16.81
C GLY A 455 -10.99 -3.62 15.55
N ILE A 456 -11.25 -4.21 14.39
CA ILE A 456 -11.33 -3.45 13.14
C ILE A 456 -12.60 -2.59 13.05
N GLN A 457 -13.73 -3.04 13.60
CA GLN A 457 -14.94 -2.20 13.74
C GLN A 457 -14.66 -0.99 14.64
N ALA A 458 -13.98 -1.20 15.78
CA ALA A 458 -13.60 -0.12 16.68
C ALA A 458 -12.71 0.91 15.96
N TYR A 459 -11.72 0.43 15.25
CA TYR A 459 -10.80 1.28 14.49
C TYR A 459 -11.53 2.09 13.42
N ASN A 460 -12.42 1.46 12.64
CA ASN A 460 -13.24 2.15 11.64
C ASN A 460 -14.05 3.28 12.27
N GLN A 461 -14.70 3.02 13.42
CA GLN A 461 -15.51 4.03 14.12
C GLN A 461 -14.64 5.21 14.61
N GLY A 462 -13.48 4.92 15.23
CA GLY A 462 -12.55 5.94 15.71
C GLY A 462 -11.93 6.76 14.59
N MET A 463 -11.51 6.10 13.50
CA MET A 463 -10.93 6.76 12.34
C MET A 463 -11.94 7.60 11.57
N LYS A 464 -13.17 7.13 11.45
CA LYS A 464 -14.25 7.93 10.88
C LYS A 464 -14.46 9.21 11.68
N TYR A 465 -14.55 9.09 13.02
CA TYR A 465 -14.72 10.25 13.91
C TYR A 465 -13.56 11.25 13.74
N LEU A 466 -12.31 10.77 13.76
CA LEU A 466 -11.11 11.59 13.56
C LEU A 466 -11.11 12.27 12.19
N SER A 467 -11.38 11.50 11.13
CA SER A 467 -11.41 12.02 9.76
C SER A 467 -12.50 13.07 9.56
N ASP A 468 -13.69 12.85 10.08
CA ASP A 468 -14.81 13.79 10.03
C ASP A 468 -14.46 15.08 10.78
N ARG A 469 -13.77 14.98 11.95
CA ARG A 469 -13.35 16.15 12.75
C ARG A 469 -12.30 17.00 12.03
N ILE A 470 -11.36 16.36 11.33
CA ILE A 470 -10.33 17.05 10.54
C ILE A 470 -10.96 17.74 9.32
N GLY A 471 -11.95 17.12 8.67
CA GLY A 471 -12.54 17.60 7.43
C GLY A 471 -11.47 17.70 6.32
N ASP A 472 -11.43 18.81 5.60
CA ASP A 472 -10.47 19.14 4.53
C ASP A 472 -9.27 19.99 5.01
N LYS A 473 -9.16 20.23 6.33
CA LYS A 473 -8.23 21.22 6.90
C LYS A 473 -6.78 20.76 6.90
N MET A 474 -6.54 19.45 7.01
CA MET A 474 -5.20 18.89 7.09
C MET A 474 -5.03 17.69 6.19
N TYR A 475 -3.83 17.57 5.59
CA TYR A 475 -3.36 16.30 5.03
C TYR A 475 -3.15 15.31 6.17
N VAL A 476 -3.67 14.09 6.04
CA VAL A 476 -3.52 13.03 7.06
C VAL A 476 -2.59 11.95 6.52
N ASN A 477 -1.49 11.72 7.24
CA ASN A 477 -0.51 10.69 6.94
C ASN A 477 -0.47 9.64 8.04
N LEU A 478 -0.68 8.38 7.69
CA LEU A 478 -0.61 7.25 8.62
C LEU A 478 0.82 6.74 8.80
N SER A 479 1.16 6.37 10.02
CA SER A 479 2.39 5.62 10.34
C SER A 479 2.05 4.51 11.34
N ILE A 480 2.80 3.41 11.30
CA ILE A 480 2.54 2.19 12.08
C ILE A 480 1.03 1.87 12.08
N ALA A 481 0.51 1.69 10.88
CA ALA A 481 -0.91 1.51 10.63
C ALA A 481 -1.19 0.20 9.90
N PRO A 482 -2.35 -0.43 10.12
CA PRO A 482 -2.78 -1.53 9.27
C PRO A 482 -2.86 -1.07 7.82
N LEU A 483 -2.80 -2.02 6.88
CA LEU A 483 -2.92 -1.70 5.45
C LEU A 483 -4.30 -1.11 5.13
N PHE A 484 -5.33 -1.59 5.79
CA PHE A 484 -6.73 -1.15 5.69
C PHE A 484 -7.36 -0.94 7.07
N PRO A 485 -8.42 -0.13 7.17
CA PRO A 485 -9.11 0.65 6.13
C PRO A 485 -8.31 1.89 5.69
N ALA A 486 -8.38 2.24 4.40
CA ALA A 486 -7.55 3.30 3.79
C ALA A 486 -8.25 4.66 3.65
N GLN A 487 -9.59 4.68 3.59
CA GLN A 487 -10.40 5.85 3.21
C GLN A 487 -10.33 7.03 4.21
N TYR A 488 -9.71 6.85 5.37
CA TYR A 488 -9.64 7.88 6.41
C TYR A 488 -8.38 8.75 6.35
N ALA A 489 -7.44 8.42 5.47
CA ALA A 489 -6.17 9.15 5.34
C ALA A 489 -5.79 9.40 3.88
N ASN A 490 -4.93 10.40 3.67
CA ASN A 490 -4.44 10.75 2.34
C ASN A 490 -3.20 9.95 1.96
N GLY A 491 -2.34 9.64 2.94
CA GLY A 491 -1.13 8.87 2.72
C GLY A 491 -0.85 7.87 3.84
N ARG A 492 0.03 6.92 3.55
CA ARG A 492 0.47 5.90 4.51
C ARG A 492 1.94 5.58 4.31
N ARG A 493 2.69 5.54 5.40
CA ARG A 493 4.03 4.94 5.43
C ARG A 493 3.94 3.44 5.17
N PHE A 494 4.75 2.95 4.26
CA PHE A 494 4.76 1.53 3.91
C PHE A 494 5.98 0.78 4.48
N ALA A 495 6.96 1.50 5.05
CA ALA A 495 8.11 0.97 5.77
C ALA A 495 8.18 1.57 7.18
N CYS A 496 8.97 1.00 8.09
CA CYS A 496 9.30 1.63 9.36
C CYS A 496 10.30 2.78 9.14
N ASP A 497 10.88 3.34 10.21
CA ASP A 497 11.78 4.49 10.12
C ASP A 497 12.96 4.24 9.19
N THR A 498 13.19 5.19 8.28
CA THR A 498 14.31 5.18 7.33
C THR A 498 15.03 6.52 7.37
N TYR A 499 16.33 6.49 7.13
CA TYR A 499 17.18 7.68 7.24
C TYR A 499 17.91 7.98 5.92
N GLY A 500 19.25 7.86 5.87
CA GLY A 500 20.01 8.32 4.72
C GLY A 500 21.01 7.32 4.13
N THR A 501 21.21 6.17 4.78
CA THR A 501 22.19 5.17 4.33
C THR A 501 21.67 4.35 3.14
N MET A 502 22.59 3.64 2.47
CA MET A 502 22.19 2.69 1.43
C MET A 502 21.31 1.56 1.99
N ASN A 503 21.47 1.18 3.26
CA ASN A 503 20.60 0.16 3.87
C ASN A 503 19.18 0.69 4.12
N ASP A 504 19.05 1.97 4.51
CA ASP A 504 17.74 2.63 4.61
C ASP A 504 17.05 2.68 3.23
N THR A 505 17.83 3.01 2.18
CA THR A 505 17.34 2.98 0.80
C THR A 505 16.84 1.60 0.40
N LYS A 506 17.61 0.54 0.66
CA LYS A 506 17.19 -0.84 0.38
C LYS A 506 15.91 -1.20 1.11
N TYR A 507 15.78 -0.82 2.38
CA TYR A 507 14.61 -1.13 3.18
C TYR A 507 13.35 -0.40 2.67
N ALA A 508 13.45 0.89 2.33
CA ALA A 508 12.35 1.62 1.69
C ALA A 508 11.97 1.01 0.33
N LEU A 509 12.98 0.58 -0.45
CA LEU A 509 12.76 -0.06 -1.75
C LEU A 509 12.21 -1.50 -1.63
N ASN A 510 12.43 -2.22 -0.51
CA ASN A 510 11.70 -3.46 -0.23
C ASN A 510 10.19 -3.21 -0.22
N ALA A 511 9.74 -2.20 0.51
CA ALA A 511 8.33 -1.84 0.54
C ALA A 511 7.83 -1.41 -0.86
N LEU A 512 8.59 -0.56 -1.58
CA LEU A 512 8.22 -0.16 -2.95
C LEU A 512 8.12 -1.38 -3.88
N THR A 513 9.07 -2.32 -3.80
CA THR A 513 9.11 -3.54 -4.63
C THR A 513 7.84 -4.37 -4.51
N HIS A 514 7.26 -4.44 -3.31
CA HIS A 514 6.18 -5.36 -3.01
C HIS A 514 4.83 -4.67 -2.83
N SER A 515 4.79 -3.33 -2.71
CA SER A 515 3.55 -2.59 -2.39
C SER A 515 3.35 -1.27 -3.13
N TRP A 516 4.02 -1.00 -4.27
CA TRP A 516 3.76 0.18 -5.11
C TRP A 516 2.26 0.39 -5.38
N TRP A 517 1.50 -0.68 -5.56
CA TRP A 517 0.08 -0.72 -5.87
C TRP A 517 -0.82 -0.10 -4.79
N THR A 518 -0.30 0.16 -3.59
CA THR A 518 -1.08 0.80 -2.51
C THR A 518 -1.40 2.27 -2.80
N ASP A 519 -0.71 2.90 -3.74
CA ASP A 519 -1.06 4.23 -4.25
C ASP A 519 -2.38 4.26 -5.04
N ARG A 520 -2.97 3.07 -5.30
CA ARG A 520 -4.29 2.97 -5.97
C ARG A 520 -5.43 3.34 -5.01
N PHE A 521 -5.26 3.14 -3.69
CA PHE A 521 -6.29 3.45 -2.67
C PHE A 521 -5.83 4.44 -1.58
N TYR A 522 -4.54 4.78 -1.50
CA TYR A 522 -4.06 6.02 -0.89
C TYR A 522 -3.76 7.07 -1.97
N CYS A 523 -3.76 8.36 -1.64
CA CYS A 523 -3.32 9.38 -2.59
C CYS A 523 -1.83 9.21 -2.90
N TYR A 524 -1.03 9.02 -1.84
CA TYR A 524 0.42 8.87 -1.93
C TYR A 524 0.94 7.85 -0.91
N ASN A 525 1.93 7.07 -1.32
CA ASN A 525 2.75 6.31 -0.39
C ASN A 525 3.79 7.23 0.28
N ASP A 526 4.16 6.91 1.51
CA ASP A 526 5.16 7.65 2.26
C ASP A 526 6.41 6.75 2.48
N PRO A 527 7.55 7.09 1.83
CA PRO A 527 8.81 6.38 1.99
C PRO A 527 9.59 6.84 3.24
N ASP A 528 8.96 7.62 4.11
CA ASP A 528 9.58 8.34 5.20
C ASP A 528 10.51 9.49 4.72
N TYR A 529 11.05 10.27 5.65
CA TYR A 529 12.01 11.33 5.35
C TYR A 529 13.38 10.76 4.94
N MET A 530 14.18 11.56 4.25
CA MET A 530 15.60 11.30 4.07
C MET A 530 16.45 12.29 4.86
N VAL A 531 17.66 11.87 5.24
CA VAL A 531 18.69 12.73 5.81
C VAL A 531 19.98 12.64 5.01
N PHE A 532 20.70 13.76 4.90
CA PHE A 532 21.98 13.82 4.19
C PHE A 532 23.13 13.26 5.02
N GLY A 533 23.00 13.30 6.34
CA GLY A 533 23.94 12.75 7.29
C GLY A 533 23.27 12.51 8.63
N LYS A 534 24.05 12.06 9.63
CA LYS A 534 23.53 11.69 10.93
C LYS A 534 24.44 12.19 12.06
N PHE A 535 23.82 12.67 13.14
CA PHE A 535 24.50 12.90 14.40
C PHE A 535 24.77 11.58 15.12
N THR A 536 26.00 11.35 15.54
CA THR A 536 26.46 10.16 16.28
C THR A 536 27.13 10.54 17.56
N GLY A 537 27.15 9.62 18.53
CA GLY A 537 27.73 9.86 19.88
C GLY A 537 26.64 9.99 20.96
N ASN A 538 27.04 9.88 22.21
CA ASN A 538 26.16 9.89 23.38
C ASN A 538 26.21 11.23 24.14
N GLY A 539 26.88 12.25 23.61
CA GLY A 539 26.97 13.55 24.22
C GLY A 539 25.71 14.39 24.07
N GLU A 540 25.76 15.58 24.69
CA GLU A 540 24.65 16.55 24.56
C GLU A 540 24.47 16.96 23.11
N TYR A 541 23.20 17.05 22.69
CA TYR A 541 22.85 17.45 21.32
C TYR A 541 22.89 18.99 21.21
N PRO A 542 23.46 19.57 20.15
CA PRO A 542 24.27 18.91 19.12
C PRO A 542 25.77 18.88 19.49
N SER A 543 26.19 19.65 20.47
CA SER A 543 27.61 20.01 20.75
C SER A 543 28.48 18.83 21.16
N GLY A 544 27.89 17.81 21.80
CA GLY A 544 28.56 16.57 22.22
C GLY A 544 28.50 15.45 21.21
N ARG A 545 27.98 15.71 19.99
CA ARG A 545 27.80 14.71 18.94
C ARG A 545 28.54 15.10 17.66
N THR A 546 28.93 14.12 16.87
CA THR A 546 29.55 14.33 15.56
C THR A 546 28.55 14.15 14.44
N TYR A 547 28.43 15.13 13.55
CA TYR A 547 27.63 14.99 12.32
C TYR A 547 28.50 14.31 11.26
N THR A 548 28.02 13.18 10.74
CA THR A 548 28.66 12.42 9.66
C THR A 548 27.78 12.49 8.41
N LEU A 549 28.31 13.10 7.35
CA LEU A 549 27.67 13.21 6.05
C LEU A 549 27.77 11.87 5.30
N HIS A 550 26.67 11.41 4.72
CA HIS A 550 26.68 10.24 3.81
C HIS A 550 27.33 10.58 2.48
N SER A 551 27.70 9.56 1.70
CA SER A 551 28.30 9.77 0.39
C SER A 551 27.30 10.43 -0.61
N PRO A 552 27.80 11.14 -1.64
CA PRO A 552 26.95 11.73 -2.66
C PRO A 552 26.04 10.72 -3.36
N GLY A 553 26.56 9.50 -3.57
CA GLY A 553 25.79 8.43 -4.21
C GLY A 553 24.66 7.92 -3.32
N GLU A 554 24.91 7.73 -2.01
CA GLU A 554 23.87 7.34 -1.04
C GLU A 554 22.78 8.42 -0.96
N ASN A 555 23.14 9.70 -0.92
CA ASN A 555 22.18 10.78 -0.90
C ASN A 555 21.30 10.80 -2.19
N ARG A 556 21.91 10.61 -3.38
CA ARG A 556 21.14 10.49 -4.62
C ARG A 556 20.24 9.26 -4.63
N ALA A 557 20.76 8.10 -4.20
CA ALA A 557 19.98 6.87 -4.13
C ALA A 557 18.79 7.01 -3.19
N ARG A 558 19.00 7.61 -2.01
CA ARG A 558 17.90 7.83 -1.05
C ARG A 558 16.88 8.83 -1.58
N PHE A 559 17.31 9.96 -2.15
CA PHE A 559 16.38 10.94 -2.73
C PHE A 559 15.63 10.38 -3.94
N THR A 560 16.31 9.59 -4.78
CA THR A 560 15.64 8.87 -5.88
C THR A 560 14.55 7.94 -5.35
N SER A 561 14.81 7.18 -4.27
CA SER A 561 13.78 6.31 -3.68
C SER A 561 12.59 7.10 -3.11
N VAL A 562 12.82 8.31 -2.60
CA VAL A 562 11.76 9.22 -2.13
C VAL A 562 10.87 9.67 -3.28
N VAL A 563 11.44 10.26 -4.32
CA VAL A 563 10.65 10.83 -5.45
C VAL A 563 9.95 9.76 -6.29
N THR A 564 10.45 8.54 -6.32
CA THR A 564 9.83 7.41 -7.04
C THR A 564 8.76 6.67 -6.23
N THR A 565 8.53 7.10 -4.98
CA THR A 565 7.54 6.49 -4.10
C THR A 565 6.32 7.37 -3.91
N GLY A 566 6.51 8.63 -3.49
CA GLY A 566 5.38 9.52 -3.16
C GLY A 566 5.81 10.75 -2.38
N LEU A 567 5.51 10.81 -1.08
CA LEU A 567 5.83 11.97 -0.24
C LEU A 567 7.34 12.28 -0.27
N CYS A 568 7.69 13.58 -0.40
CA CYS A 568 9.07 14.04 -0.51
C CYS A 568 9.47 14.84 0.73
N LEU A 569 9.88 14.13 1.80
CA LEU A 569 10.24 14.75 3.08
C LEU A 569 11.74 14.65 3.33
N LEU A 570 12.34 15.74 3.83
CA LEU A 570 13.69 15.79 4.39
C LEU A 570 13.61 15.70 5.92
N GLY A 571 14.71 15.31 6.58
CA GLY A 571 14.74 15.14 8.04
C GLY A 571 15.95 15.78 8.71
N ASP A 572 16.79 16.54 7.98
CA ASP A 572 17.99 17.10 8.55
C ASP A 572 17.73 18.28 9.49
N ASP A 573 18.54 18.38 10.53
CA ASP A 573 18.67 19.60 11.32
C ASP A 573 19.61 20.59 10.59
N PHE A 574 19.04 21.41 9.72
CA PHE A 574 19.80 22.40 8.95
C PHE A 574 20.34 23.57 9.78
N LEU A 575 19.99 23.69 11.06
CA LEU A 575 20.64 24.62 11.98
C LEU A 575 22.03 24.12 12.39
N ASN A 576 22.12 22.85 12.76
CA ASN A 576 23.30 22.30 13.44
C ASN A 576 24.13 21.35 12.55
N CYS A 577 23.66 20.95 11.37
CA CYS A 577 24.44 20.15 10.43
C CYS A 577 25.62 20.97 9.85
N THR A 578 26.56 20.32 9.19
CA THR A 578 27.69 20.96 8.55
C THR A 578 27.31 21.81 7.35
N GLU A 579 28.12 22.81 6.98
CA GLU A 579 27.92 23.59 5.75
C GLU A 579 27.97 22.69 4.52
N GLU A 580 28.85 21.68 4.49
CA GLU A 580 28.90 20.70 3.41
C GLU A 580 27.56 19.97 3.24
N ALA A 581 26.88 19.63 4.34
CA ALA A 581 25.56 19.02 4.28
C ALA A 581 24.51 19.95 3.66
N ARG A 582 24.52 21.25 4.02
CA ARG A 582 23.62 22.25 3.44
C ARG A 582 23.85 22.44 1.94
N VAL A 583 25.12 22.52 1.51
CA VAL A 583 25.49 22.60 0.08
C VAL A 583 25.09 21.31 -0.65
N ARG A 584 25.29 20.15 -0.05
CA ARG A 584 24.89 18.85 -0.60
C ARG A 584 23.38 18.78 -0.79
N ALA A 585 22.60 19.20 0.22
CA ALA A 585 21.14 19.26 0.13
C ALA A 585 20.70 20.11 -1.06
N GLN A 586 21.22 21.35 -1.16
CA GLN A 586 20.88 22.23 -2.30
C GLN A 586 21.21 21.58 -3.65
N SER A 587 22.39 20.95 -3.78
CA SER A 587 22.82 20.35 -5.05
C SER A 587 21.93 19.15 -5.51
N ILE A 588 21.29 18.48 -4.57
CA ILE A 588 20.43 17.30 -4.84
C ILE A 588 18.98 17.72 -5.02
N VAL A 589 18.42 18.45 -4.03
CA VAL A 589 16.97 18.71 -4.03
C VAL A 589 16.54 19.87 -4.94
N LYS A 590 17.48 20.62 -5.52
CA LYS A 590 17.17 21.65 -6.52
C LYS A 590 17.15 21.13 -7.96
N ASN A 591 17.29 19.84 -8.19
CA ASN A 591 17.13 19.24 -9.49
C ASN A 591 15.65 19.19 -9.89
N GLU A 592 15.23 20.11 -10.77
CA GLU A 592 13.84 20.27 -11.16
C GLU A 592 13.26 19.04 -11.89
N GLU A 593 14.05 18.37 -12.72
CA GLU A 593 13.59 17.17 -13.44
C GLU A 593 13.34 16.00 -12.48
N ILE A 594 14.17 15.85 -11.44
CA ILE A 594 13.97 14.86 -10.38
C ILE A 594 12.75 15.24 -9.52
N ASN A 595 12.60 16.52 -9.15
CA ASN A 595 11.44 16.99 -8.39
C ASN A 595 10.13 16.82 -9.17
N ARG A 596 10.17 16.95 -10.49
CA ARG A 596 8.99 16.71 -11.35
C ARG A 596 8.45 15.31 -11.18
N ILE A 597 9.32 14.29 -10.97
CA ILE A 597 8.91 12.92 -10.67
C ILE A 597 8.17 12.89 -9.31
N GLY A 598 8.74 13.49 -8.27
CA GLY A 598 8.07 13.60 -6.97
C GLY A 598 6.71 14.31 -7.03
N LYS A 599 6.57 15.33 -7.91
CA LYS A 599 5.29 16.03 -8.13
C LYS A 599 4.22 15.16 -8.80
N ILE A 600 4.61 14.17 -9.62
CA ILE A 600 3.69 13.15 -10.16
C ILE A 600 3.04 12.38 -8.99
N GLY A 601 3.81 12.08 -7.94
CA GLY A 601 3.33 11.44 -6.72
C GLY A 601 2.87 10.01 -6.90
N LYS A 602 3.38 9.30 -7.92
CA LYS A 602 3.06 7.91 -8.20
C LYS A 602 4.22 6.99 -7.87
N SER A 603 3.89 5.87 -7.24
CA SER A 603 4.84 4.84 -6.91
C SER A 603 5.29 4.08 -8.17
N PHE A 604 6.59 3.94 -8.35
CA PHE A 604 7.15 3.20 -9.46
C PHE A 604 7.06 1.69 -9.20
N ARG A 605 6.68 0.92 -10.23
CA ARG A 605 6.61 -0.54 -10.14
C ARG A 605 7.96 -1.18 -10.48
N PRO A 606 8.32 -2.35 -9.90
CA PRO A 606 9.54 -3.06 -10.26
C PRO A 606 9.48 -3.55 -11.72
N ILE A 607 10.61 -3.45 -12.45
CA ILE A 607 10.67 -3.85 -13.87
C ILE A 607 10.80 -5.36 -13.98
N VAL A 608 11.79 -5.93 -13.30
CA VAL A 608 12.11 -7.36 -13.38
C VAL A 608 11.15 -8.15 -12.50
N ASN A 609 10.69 -9.29 -13.02
CA ASN A 609 9.93 -10.23 -12.24
C ASN A 609 10.86 -11.30 -11.66
N ASP A 610 11.19 -11.15 -10.39
CA ASP A 610 12.09 -12.06 -9.69
C ASP A 610 11.51 -12.38 -8.30
N TYR A 611 12.18 -13.22 -7.53
CA TYR A 611 11.92 -13.28 -6.11
C TYR A 611 13.02 -12.52 -5.37
N TRP A 612 12.61 -11.66 -4.45
CA TRP A 612 13.55 -10.81 -3.73
C TRP A 612 13.70 -11.19 -2.26
N GLY A 613 12.86 -12.13 -1.78
CA GLY A 613 12.75 -12.43 -0.35
C GLY A 613 12.38 -11.15 0.41
N THR A 614 13.09 -10.88 1.49
CA THR A 614 13.00 -9.59 2.21
C THR A 614 13.93 -8.51 1.60
N GLY A 615 14.44 -8.73 0.41
CA GLY A 615 15.24 -7.75 -0.36
C GLY A 615 14.36 -6.80 -1.19
N GLN A 616 14.95 -6.24 -2.22
CA GLN A 616 14.32 -5.24 -3.09
C GLN A 616 14.75 -5.42 -4.54
N ALA A 617 13.92 -4.94 -5.46
CA ALA A 617 14.31 -4.74 -6.84
C ALA A 617 15.38 -3.63 -6.96
N ASP A 618 16.10 -3.63 -8.05
CA ASP A 618 17.14 -2.64 -8.33
C ASP A 618 16.81 -1.76 -9.54
N ALA A 619 15.66 -1.98 -10.17
CA ALA A 619 15.14 -1.14 -11.25
C ALA A 619 13.60 -1.03 -11.15
N PHE A 620 13.11 0.19 -11.30
CA PHE A 620 11.70 0.55 -11.20
C PHE A 620 11.29 1.46 -12.35
N MET A 621 10.02 1.43 -12.73
CA MET A 621 9.52 2.27 -13.83
C MET A 621 8.15 2.88 -13.50
N HIS A 622 7.89 4.02 -14.15
CA HIS A 622 6.56 4.62 -14.24
C HIS A 622 6.39 5.29 -15.60
N ARG A 623 5.20 5.17 -16.18
CA ARG A 623 4.87 5.77 -17.48
C ARG A 623 3.88 6.91 -17.33
N VAL A 624 4.18 8.00 -17.99
CA VAL A 624 3.28 9.16 -18.12
C VAL A 624 3.15 9.47 -19.61
N ALA A 625 2.00 9.22 -20.18
CA ALA A 625 1.77 9.28 -21.63
C ALA A 625 2.88 8.52 -22.40
N ASP A 626 3.54 9.16 -23.35
CA ASP A 626 4.61 8.55 -24.16
C ASP A 626 5.99 8.55 -23.46
N THR A 627 6.08 9.11 -22.25
CA THR A 627 7.32 9.17 -21.49
C THR A 627 7.40 8.04 -20.48
N LEU A 628 8.48 7.27 -20.53
CA LEU A 628 8.82 6.26 -19.53
C LEU A 628 9.92 6.79 -18.62
N TYR A 629 9.71 6.75 -17.32
CA TYR A 629 10.73 6.99 -16.31
C TYR A 629 11.25 5.65 -15.78
N VAL A 630 12.58 5.50 -15.69
CA VAL A 630 13.27 4.35 -15.12
C VAL A 630 14.22 4.82 -14.05
N ALA A 631 14.04 4.33 -12.82
CA ALA A 631 14.99 4.51 -11.73
C ALA A 631 15.78 3.20 -11.52
N ALA A 632 17.10 3.28 -11.56
CA ALA A 632 17.99 2.12 -11.40
C ALA A 632 19.01 2.38 -10.29
N TYR A 633 19.31 1.33 -9.51
CA TYR A 633 20.11 1.41 -8.29
C TYR A 633 21.28 0.44 -8.32
N HIS A 634 22.44 0.89 -7.82
CA HIS A 634 23.59 0.04 -7.56
C HIS A 634 23.95 0.11 -6.07
N PHE A 635 23.54 -0.91 -5.32
CA PHE A 635 23.61 -0.94 -3.86
C PHE A 635 24.99 -1.27 -3.27
N THR A 636 25.96 -1.63 -4.11
CA THR A 636 27.28 -2.11 -3.67
C THR A 636 28.38 -1.22 -4.16
N THR A 637 29.58 -1.40 -3.58
CA THR A 637 30.79 -0.68 -3.98
C THR A 637 31.52 -1.35 -5.13
N SER A 638 31.16 -2.58 -5.51
CA SER A 638 31.78 -3.37 -6.58
C SER A 638 30.68 -4.12 -7.37
N PRO A 639 30.80 -4.16 -8.71
CA PRO A 639 31.76 -3.47 -9.56
C PRO A 639 31.63 -1.94 -9.50
N THR A 640 32.59 -1.20 -10.10
CA THR A 640 32.54 0.27 -10.14
C THR A 640 31.29 0.82 -10.83
N GLN A 641 30.70 0.05 -11.73
CA GLN A 641 29.49 0.37 -12.46
C GLN A 641 28.66 -0.89 -12.67
N LYS A 642 27.34 -0.77 -12.44
CA LYS A 642 26.36 -1.81 -12.77
C LYS A 642 25.72 -1.50 -14.11
N VAL A 643 25.58 -2.51 -14.96
CA VAL A 643 24.93 -2.42 -16.27
C VAL A 643 23.59 -3.13 -16.20
N PHE A 644 22.54 -2.44 -16.61
CA PHE A 644 21.20 -2.99 -16.76
C PHE A 644 20.91 -3.14 -18.26
N ASN A 645 20.55 -4.34 -18.69
CA ASN A 645 20.09 -4.64 -20.04
C ASN A 645 18.61 -4.99 -19.97
N LEU A 646 17.76 -4.01 -20.22
CA LEU A 646 16.31 -4.11 -20.10
C LEU A 646 15.70 -4.32 -21.49
N LYS A 647 14.90 -5.37 -21.66
CA LYS A 647 14.22 -5.61 -22.94
C LYS A 647 13.13 -4.57 -23.18
N TYR A 648 12.94 -4.16 -24.41
CA TYR A 648 11.86 -3.24 -24.78
C TYR A 648 10.48 -3.82 -24.44
N SER A 649 10.29 -5.13 -24.60
CA SER A 649 9.06 -5.82 -24.19
C SER A 649 8.72 -5.61 -22.72
N ASP A 650 9.73 -5.68 -21.83
CA ASP A 650 9.54 -5.56 -20.39
C ASP A 650 9.24 -4.10 -19.95
N LEU A 651 9.61 -3.16 -20.83
CA LEU A 651 9.42 -1.73 -20.65
C LEU A 651 8.18 -1.18 -21.39
N GLY A 652 7.51 -2.00 -22.20
CA GLY A 652 6.45 -1.56 -23.10
C GLY A 652 6.93 -0.54 -24.13
N LEU A 653 8.20 -0.64 -24.58
CA LEU A 653 8.76 0.14 -25.67
C LEU A 653 8.56 -0.57 -27.01
N ALA A 654 8.27 0.18 -28.07
CA ALA A 654 8.10 -0.36 -29.41
C ALA A 654 9.45 -0.57 -30.11
N GLU A 655 9.61 -1.70 -30.78
CA GLU A 655 10.73 -1.93 -31.69
C GLU A 655 10.62 -1.03 -32.92
N GLY A 656 11.73 -0.67 -33.53
CA GLY A 656 11.76 0.19 -34.70
C GLY A 656 11.61 1.68 -34.41
N VAL A 657 11.45 2.07 -33.13
CA VAL A 657 11.37 3.46 -32.68
C VAL A 657 12.72 3.89 -32.10
N VAL A 658 13.15 5.07 -32.44
CA VAL A 658 14.31 5.72 -31.81
C VAL A 658 13.84 6.44 -30.57
N TYR A 659 14.48 6.17 -29.42
CA TYR A 659 14.18 6.84 -28.17
C TYR A 659 15.32 7.74 -27.74
N THR A 660 14.98 8.90 -27.20
CA THR A 660 15.91 9.70 -26.40
C THR A 660 15.94 9.19 -24.97
N VAL A 661 17.12 8.88 -24.48
CA VAL A 661 17.39 8.44 -23.10
C VAL A 661 18.08 9.59 -22.38
N HIS A 662 17.37 10.28 -21.51
CA HIS A 662 17.87 11.44 -20.77
C HIS A 662 18.15 11.03 -19.32
N GLU A 663 19.41 10.98 -18.89
CA GLU A 663 19.82 10.72 -17.52
C GLU A 663 19.70 12.02 -16.71
N LEU A 664 18.81 12.04 -15.75
CA LEU A 664 18.36 13.28 -15.10
C LEU A 664 19.30 13.82 -14.00
N TRP A 665 20.21 13.02 -13.46
CA TRP A 665 21.19 13.48 -12.48
C TRP A 665 22.37 14.21 -13.10
N THR A 666 22.75 13.85 -14.33
CA THR A 666 23.90 14.44 -15.05
C THR A 666 23.49 15.25 -16.27
N ASP A 667 22.19 15.30 -16.59
CA ASP A 667 21.60 15.94 -17.77
C ASP A 667 22.12 15.37 -19.12
N LYS A 668 22.63 14.13 -19.09
CA LYS A 668 23.18 13.50 -20.28
C LYS A 668 22.07 12.90 -21.13
N LYS A 669 22.09 13.18 -22.44
CA LYS A 669 21.13 12.63 -23.41
C LYS A 669 21.85 11.76 -24.43
N GLU A 670 21.25 10.61 -24.70
CA GLU A 670 21.70 9.67 -25.75
C GLU A 670 20.48 9.20 -26.54
N MET A 671 20.68 8.82 -27.79
CA MET A 671 19.64 8.24 -28.63
C MET A 671 19.87 6.75 -28.78
N THR A 672 18.81 5.96 -28.77
CA THR A 672 18.90 4.53 -29.09
C THR A 672 19.03 4.32 -30.61
N ASP A 673 19.62 3.19 -31.01
CA ASP A 673 19.56 2.76 -32.40
C ASP A 673 18.12 2.32 -32.74
N LYS A 674 17.70 2.55 -34.00
CA LYS A 674 16.37 2.13 -34.48
C LYS A 674 16.18 0.61 -34.45
N THR A 675 17.26 -0.16 -34.51
CA THR A 675 17.24 -1.63 -34.43
C THR A 675 17.35 -2.17 -33.00
N ALA A 676 17.48 -1.28 -32.01
CA ALA A 676 17.61 -1.68 -30.63
C ALA A 676 16.31 -2.31 -30.12
N ASN A 677 16.44 -3.43 -29.39
CA ASN A 677 15.38 -4.07 -28.63
C ASN A 677 15.76 -4.27 -27.14
N ILE A 678 16.92 -3.75 -26.74
CA ILE A 678 17.44 -3.73 -25.38
C ILE A 678 17.89 -2.31 -25.06
N LEU A 679 17.42 -1.82 -23.91
CA LEU A 679 17.87 -0.57 -23.31
C LEU A 679 19.01 -0.86 -22.35
N THR A 680 20.20 -0.31 -22.60
CA THR A 680 21.37 -0.46 -21.74
C THR A 680 21.55 0.78 -20.87
N LEU A 681 21.40 0.62 -19.54
CA LEU A 681 21.57 1.68 -18.58
C LEU A 681 22.76 1.39 -17.65
N LYS A 682 23.43 2.43 -17.19
CA LYS A 682 24.65 2.31 -16.37
C LYS A 682 24.51 3.12 -15.10
N VAL A 683 24.80 2.49 -13.95
CA VAL A 683 24.69 3.11 -12.61
C VAL A 683 26.03 2.96 -11.89
N PRO A 684 26.66 4.07 -11.42
CA PRO A 684 27.88 4.02 -10.62
C PRO A 684 27.68 3.25 -9.32
N ARG A 685 28.78 2.81 -8.69
CA ARG A 685 28.76 2.12 -7.40
C ARG A 685 28.09 2.98 -6.31
N SER A 686 27.34 2.33 -5.43
CA SER A 686 26.64 2.95 -4.28
C SER A 686 25.89 4.22 -4.67
N ASP A 687 25.05 4.13 -5.74
CA ASP A 687 24.38 5.28 -6.33
C ASP A 687 23.05 4.87 -6.97
N ALA A 688 22.29 5.84 -7.45
CA ALA A 688 21.12 5.66 -8.32
C ALA A 688 21.19 6.60 -9.51
N ARG A 689 20.51 6.20 -10.59
CA ARG A 689 20.26 7.02 -11.77
C ARG A 689 18.79 6.98 -12.14
N VAL A 690 18.32 8.09 -12.69
CA VAL A 690 16.95 8.20 -13.20
C VAL A 690 17.02 8.58 -14.67
N PHE A 691 16.32 7.81 -15.48
CA PHE A 691 16.27 7.98 -16.92
C PHE A 691 14.87 8.34 -17.37
N LYS A 692 14.73 9.40 -18.15
CA LYS A 692 13.53 9.82 -18.86
C LYS A 692 13.66 9.37 -20.30
N ILE A 693 12.76 8.51 -20.76
CA ILE A 693 12.82 7.85 -22.06
C ILE A 693 11.57 8.24 -22.84
N TYR A 694 11.74 8.82 -24.00
CA TYR A 694 10.65 9.30 -24.84
C TYR A 694 11.02 9.16 -26.33
N PRO A 695 10.03 9.05 -27.24
CA PRO A 695 10.30 8.99 -28.67
C PRO A 695 11.17 10.15 -29.13
N GLY A 696 12.28 9.84 -29.77
CA GLY A 696 13.18 10.84 -30.34
C GLY A 696 12.73 11.20 -31.74
N THR A 697 12.72 12.48 -32.11
CA THR A 697 12.64 12.91 -33.49
C THR A 697 14.04 12.89 -34.04
N ILE A 698 14.33 12.02 -35.03
CA ILE A 698 15.50 12.21 -35.90
C ILE A 698 15.15 13.43 -36.74
N SER A 699 15.53 14.62 -36.31
CA SER A 699 15.52 15.76 -37.20
C SER A 699 16.70 15.56 -38.15
N SER A 700 16.42 15.08 -39.34
CA SER A 700 17.32 15.14 -40.50
C SER A 700 17.37 16.59 -41.05
N VAL A 701 17.39 17.57 -40.18
CA VAL A 701 17.57 18.97 -40.53
C VAL A 701 18.85 19.40 -39.83
N GLU A 702 19.87 19.67 -40.63
CA GLU A 702 20.94 20.59 -40.24
C GLU A 702 20.31 21.78 -39.51
N GLU A 703 20.94 22.26 -38.42
CA GLU A 703 20.50 23.42 -37.66
C GLU A 703 20.02 24.53 -38.59
N ALA A 704 18.72 24.55 -38.86
CA ALA A 704 18.10 25.79 -39.32
C ALA A 704 18.16 26.71 -38.11
N VAL A 705 18.96 27.76 -38.20
CA VAL A 705 19.02 28.86 -37.27
C VAL A 705 17.57 29.18 -36.87
N ALA A 706 17.22 28.92 -35.62
CA ALA A 706 15.88 29.18 -35.13
C ALA A 706 15.57 30.67 -35.34
N ASP A 707 14.71 30.94 -36.33
CA ASP A 707 14.22 32.27 -36.58
C ASP A 707 13.48 32.73 -35.31
N LYS A 708 14.06 33.67 -34.58
CA LYS A 708 13.56 34.19 -33.29
C LYS A 708 12.16 34.75 -33.37
N ASP A 709 11.61 34.92 -34.56
CA ASP A 709 10.33 35.57 -34.82
C ASP A 709 9.17 34.60 -35.09
N THR A 710 9.41 33.25 -34.96
CA THR A 710 8.35 32.28 -35.15
C THR A 710 7.63 32.02 -33.84
N LYS A 711 6.34 32.32 -33.77
CA LYS A 711 5.45 31.95 -32.64
C LYS A 711 4.57 30.79 -33.01
N ILE A 712 4.47 29.81 -32.09
CA ILE A 712 3.66 28.62 -32.26
C ILE A 712 2.52 28.66 -31.21
N TYR A 713 1.28 28.56 -31.66
CA TYR A 713 0.12 28.47 -30.78
C TYR A 713 -1.06 27.74 -31.47
N PRO A 714 -2.05 27.20 -30.72
CA PRO A 714 -2.06 27.13 -29.28
C PRO A 714 -1.00 26.17 -28.74
N ASN A 715 -0.59 26.37 -27.49
CA ASN A 715 0.33 25.51 -26.79
C ASN A 715 -0.27 25.12 -25.44
N PRO A 716 -0.66 23.85 -25.20
CA PRO A 716 -0.50 22.67 -26.09
C PRO A 716 -1.53 22.63 -27.24
N CYS A 717 -1.13 22.02 -28.38
CA CYS A 717 -2.03 21.71 -29.48
C CYS A 717 -2.89 20.47 -29.19
N HIS A 718 -4.18 20.53 -29.56
CA HIS A 718 -5.04 19.35 -29.56
C HIS A 718 -5.38 18.87 -30.99
N ASP A 719 -5.86 19.77 -31.88
CA ASP A 719 -6.29 19.36 -33.21
C ASP A 719 -5.65 20.15 -34.35
N GLU A 720 -5.23 21.38 -34.14
CA GLU A 720 -4.61 22.24 -35.15
C GLU A 720 -3.42 23.05 -34.62
N LEU A 721 -2.36 23.15 -35.40
CA LEU A 721 -1.17 23.93 -35.14
C LEU A 721 -1.08 25.11 -36.11
N TYR A 722 -1.13 26.35 -35.57
CA TYR A 722 -0.92 27.55 -36.39
C TYR A 722 0.51 28.07 -36.22
N ILE A 723 1.21 28.24 -37.33
CA ILE A 723 2.56 28.81 -37.38
C ILE A 723 2.45 30.17 -38.03
N ASN A 724 2.72 31.22 -37.27
CA ASN A 724 2.75 32.59 -37.77
C ASN A 724 4.18 33.08 -37.82
N LYS A 725 4.63 33.47 -39.04
CA LYS A 725 5.91 34.10 -39.28
C LYS A 725 5.65 35.62 -39.28
N LEU A 726 6.25 36.36 -38.34
CA LEU A 726 6.19 37.81 -38.32
C LEU A 726 7.07 38.29 -39.49
N ASN A 727 6.44 38.70 -40.60
CA ASN A 727 7.13 39.41 -41.65
C ASN A 727 7.47 40.80 -41.15
N ASN A 728 8.74 41.05 -40.88
CA ASN A 728 9.28 42.39 -40.77
C ASN A 728 9.46 42.94 -42.22
N GLU A 729 8.38 43.40 -42.82
CA GLU A 729 8.52 44.35 -43.93
C GLU A 729 8.51 45.76 -43.32
N ASN A 730 9.69 46.27 -43.04
CA ASN A 730 9.92 47.70 -42.99
C ASN A 730 9.86 48.22 -44.43
N ASN A 731 8.73 48.77 -44.83
CA ASN A 731 8.71 49.69 -45.96
C ASN A 731 9.01 51.07 -45.37
N CYS A 732 10.22 51.52 -45.68
CA CYS A 732 10.51 52.95 -45.73
C CYS A 732 9.83 53.52 -46.99
N ASP A 733 8.92 54.47 -46.77
CA ASP A 733 8.83 55.69 -47.51
C ASP A 733 8.19 56.78 -46.62
#